data_cd139aeb736b0d44906fde5bbd6b3555
#
_entry.id   cd139aeb736b0d44906fde5bbd6b3555
#
_cell.length_a   1.000
_cell.length_b   1.000
_cell.length_c   1.000
_cell.angle_alpha   90.00
_cell.angle_beta   90.00
_cell.angle_gamma   90.00
#
_symmetry.space_group_name_H-M   'P 1'
#
loop_
_entity.id
_entity.type
_entity.pdbx_description
1 polymer ?
#
loop_
_entity_poly.entity_id
_entity_poly.type
_entity_poly.pdbx_seq_one_letter_code
_entity_poly.pdbx_strand_id
1 'polypeptide(L)'
;MGRFAILWIVIAIFVCCTSGMFFLDTLPSLWLISLSLAAAGGVTLMKMMGVRAKDGSGILRDKMNLRELLAYRSNLIIVLGPFLIAVMYTVHLLSNNALAVHATKLSAICWLFYAAIGVLLYLAVGSRGTRNRIERGWCITTGLLALTALGAVYGIVPVPYAILRSANPEITASGARLGGLLQYPNAFGAIMGAALVERLMSLAGYCGTAYTNSSRWQRFSTGTLTLVFMLCMLLSESRGAYMAVAAGWAAGYMLLPARQRQRYLLQTGVYAAAGALLSRQLAAAQLAPPLLPGLLVLAATMAAALAMSGLAARRAASAQAARLYRSAALLGAGGALYWIAQHARLLQIDTLSARLAMYRDALKLFQASPWVGQGGDTWKTAYLSIQLGPYVGSEMHSGYIDIALDLGVTGLGIALCWLGSIVTMLYRRKSRMLAPLIVLLFHSAVDFDMSYGMFWVIVITLAGLGLSEHLVEPDGTIRKQLKQEWVIHKGVIYGLIAATFIAGSLLSLRMAEGLRLYHASCSRPDIDPAAKKQLLKDSLTLDPSRTDSRMALAALSPPDKAIALLNQGIVYDRGNDKLWLALGTSLAHQGSMDAVTALRQATILNPYNRSLQTDVLHQIYLLALRLRSQQHYEEARGAALAGYQMYEDYSRLSEEIKRSPMLHNDRGFTMTKEAEIRGRELGLIAFHYASAHNRYYPPKAERNACDNASRSTSHRSANSGLTASSHQSASNFRLLPFSAIHSRFPITFL
;
A
#
# COMPACT_ATOMS: atom_id res chain seq x y z
N MET A 1 -23.17 13.51 -19.41
CA MET A 1 -22.96 13.78 -17.96
C MET A 1 -23.53 12.67 -17.07
N GLY A 2 -24.81 12.21 -17.23
CA GLY A 2 -25.35 11.09 -16.43
C GLY A 2 -24.59 9.77 -16.60
N ARG A 3 -24.13 9.49 -17.81
CA ARG A 3 -23.31 8.31 -18.13
C ARG A 3 -21.95 8.32 -17.43
N PHE A 4 -21.38 9.49 -17.17
CA PHE A 4 -20.11 9.62 -16.44
C PHE A 4 -20.23 9.26 -14.96
N ALA A 5 -21.34 9.64 -14.30
CA ALA A 5 -21.56 9.26 -12.90
C ALA A 5 -21.79 7.74 -12.74
N ILE A 6 -22.44 7.12 -13.74
CA ILE A 6 -22.60 5.64 -13.78
C ILE A 6 -21.23 4.99 -13.97
N LEU A 7 -20.43 5.47 -14.90
CA LEU A 7 -19.06 4.98 -15.12
C LEU A 7 -18.22 5.13 -13.85
N TRP A 8 -18.32 6.25 -13.14
CA TRP A 8 -17.64 6.46 -11.87
C TRP A 8 -18.07 5.45 -10.79
N ILE A 9 -19.36 5.16 -10.67
CA ILE A 9 -19.88 4.15 -9.73
C ILE A 9 -19.33 2.76 -10.10
N VAL A 10 -19.32 2.42 -11.38
CA VAL A 10 -18.78 1.16 -11.88
C VAL A 10 -17.29 1.06 -11.57
N ILE A 11 -16.52 2.12 -11.82
CA ILE A 11 -15.09 2.20 -11.48
C ILE A 11 -14.89 1.98 -9.98
N ALA A 12 -15.68 2.69 -9.14
CA ALA A 12 -15.58 2.58 -7.70
C ALA A 12 -15.90 1.16 -7.19
N ILE A 13 -16.95 0.52 -7.73
CA ILE A 13 -17.30 -0.87 -7.41
C ILE A 13 -16.16 -1.81 -7.86
N PHE A 14 -15.64 -1.62 -9.06
CA PHE A 14 -14.57 -2.45 -9.61
C PHE A 14 -13.28 -2.33 -8.78
N VAL A 15 -12.93 -1.12 -8.38
CA VAL A 15 -11.80 -0.86 -7.47
C VAL A 15 -12.00 -1.56 -6.12
N CYS A 16 -13.23 -1.58 -5.60
CA CYS A 16 -13.56 -2.32 -4.37
C CYS A 16 -13.36 -3.83 -4.52
N CYS A 17 -13.68 -4.39 -5.70
CA CYS A 17 -13.52 -5.83 -5.99
C CYS A 17 -12.05 -6.27 -6.12
N THR A 18 -11.12 -5.35 -6.29
CA THR A 18 -9.68 -5.63 -6.46
C THR A 18 -8.87 -5.33 -5.20
N SER A 19 -9.41 -5.61 -4.01
CA SER A 19 -8.78 -5.31 -2.72
C SER A 19 -8.35 -3.83 -2.61
N GLY A 20 -9.17 -2.91 -3.12
CA GLY A 20 -8.90 -1.48 -3.14
C GLY A 20 -7.74 -1.07 -4.04
N MET A 21 -7.42 -1.84 -5.08
CA MET A 21 -6.23 -1.68 -5.92
C MET A 21 -4.90 -1.70 -5.12
N PHE A 22 -4.82 -2.55 -4.12
CA PHE A 22 -3.56 -2.79 -3.42
C PHE A 22 -2.57 -3.54 -4.32
N PHE A 23 -3.06 -4.52 -5.09
CA PHE A 23 -2.28 -5.25 -6.07
C PHE A 23 -2.41 -4.58 -7.44
N LEU A 24 -1.48 -3.70 -7.77
CA LEU A 24 -1.51 -2.93 -9.03
C LEU A 24 -1.25 -3.79 -10.26
N ASP A 25 -0.33 -4.76 -10.17
CA ASP A 25 -0.03 -5.68 -11.27
C ASP A 25 -0.99 -6.87 -11.31
N THR A 26 -2.25 -6.55 -11.52
CA THR A 26 -3.33 -7.52 -11.76
C THR A 26 -4.09 -7.11 -13.02
N LEU A 27 -4.66 -8.10 -13.72
CA LEU A 27 -5.44 -7.82 -14.93
C LEU A 27 -6.55 -6.78 -14.69
N PRO A 28 -7.37 -6.90 -13.63
CA PRO A 28 -8.40 -5.90 -13.36
C PRO A 28 -7.85 -4.49 -13.15
N SER A 29 -6.76 -4.35 -12.36
CA SER A 29 -6.16 -3.03 -12.10
C SER A 29 -5.59 -2.40 -13.36
N LEU A 30 -4.83 -3.17 -14.16
CA LEU A 30 -4.24 -2.69 -15.41
C LEU A 30 -5.31 -2.31 -16.45
N TRP A 31 -6.41 -3.08 -16.55
CA TRP A 31 -7.54 -2.73 -17.42
C TRP A 31 -8.24 -1.46 -16.95
N LEU A 32 -8.47 -1.30 -15.65
CA LEU A 32 -9.08 -0.08 -15.09
C LEU A 32 -8.22 1.16 -15.37
N ILE A 33 -6.92 1.06 -15.14
CA ILE A 33 -5.95 2.12 -15.42
C ILE A 33 -6.03 2.49 -16.91
N SER A 34 -5.93 1.50 -17.79
CA SER A 34 -5.94 1.73 -19.24
C SER A 34 -7.22 2.41 -19.72
N LEU A 35 -8.40 1.91 -19.31
CA LEU A 35 -9.69 2.49 -19.71
C LEU A 35 -9.83 3.92 -19.20
N SER A 36 -9.37 4.23 -17.99
CA SER A 36 -9.45 5.57 -17.40
C SER A 36 -8.52 6.56 -18.15
N LEU A 37 -7.32 6.11 -18.48
CA LEU A 37 -6.36 6.89 -19.28
C LEU A 37 -6.89 7.14 -20.70
N ALA A 38 -7.44 6.12 -21.36
CA ALA A 38 -8.07 6.27 -22.68
C ALA A 38 -9.24 7.25 -22.64
N ALA A 39 -10.11 7.18 -21.61
CA ALA A 39 -11.23 8.09 -21.44
C ALA A 39 -10.76 9.54 -21.25
N ALA A 40 -9.75 9.76 -20.38
CA ALA A 40 -9.19 11.09 -20.15
C ALA A 40 -8.51 11.66 -21.41
N GLY A 41 -7.73 10.82 -22.12
CA GLY A 41 -7.10 11.16 -23.39
C GLY A 41 -8.12 11.55 -24.45
N GLY A 42 -9.16 10.74 -24.63
CA GLY A 42 -10.24 11.00 -25.60
C GLY A 42 -11.00 12.29 -25.29
N VAL A 43 -11.36 12.55 -24.04
CA VAL A 43 -12.04 13.81 -23.64
C VAL A 43 -11.13 15.02 -23.84
N THR A 44 -9.84 14.89 -23.55
CA THR A 44 -8.86 15.96 -23.75
C THR A 44 -8.68 16.27 -25.25
N LEU A 45 -8.64 15.22 -26.07
CA LEU A 45 -8.56 15.34 -27.55
C LEU A 45 -9.81 16.00 -28.13
N MET A 46 -11.00 15.62 -27.70
CA MET A 46 -12.25 16.28 -28.12
C MET A 46 -12.27 17.76 -27.76
N LYS A 47 -11.71 18.14 -26.60
CA LYS A 47 -11.55 19.58 -26.26
C LYS A 47 -10.55 20.30 -27.13
N MET A 48 -9.46 19.65 -27.51
CA MET A 48 -8.48 20.18 -28.47
C MET A 48 -9.14 20.47 -29.82
N MET A 49 -9.94 19.54 -30.36
CA MET A 49 -10.63 19.66 -31.63
C MET A 49 -11.83 20.63 -31.61
N GLY A 50 -12.12 21.26 -30.47
CA GLY A 50 -13.22 22.22 -30.38
C GLY A 50 -14.62 21.59 -30.48
N VAL A 51 -14.73 20.25 -30.36
CA VAL A 51 -16.02 19.55 -30.38
C VAL A 51 -16.82 19.96 -29.15
N ARG A 52 -17.77 20.86 -29.34
CA ARG A 52 -18.74 21.24 -28.31
C ARG A 52 -19.71 20.08 -28.12
N ALA A 53 -19.71 19.46 -26.92
CA ALA A 53 -20.86 18.72 -26.54
C ALA A 53 -22.09 19.66 -26.65
N LYS A 54 -23.08 19.30 -27.49
CA LYS A 54 -24.36 19.97 -27.56
C LYS A 54 -25.12 19.81 -26.23
N ASP A 55 -24.72 20.59 -25.22
CA ASP A 55 -25.60 20.84 -24.07
C ASP A 55 -26.54 21.98 -24.48
N GLY A 56 -27.81 21.65 -24.68
CA GLY A 56 -28.86 22.53 -25.15
C GLY A 56 -29.29 23.66 -24.18
N SER A 57 -28.30 24.40 -23.66
CA SER A 57 -28.56 25.62 -22.89
C SER A 57 -27.75 26.78 -23.47
N GLY A 58 -28.32 27.43 -24.46
CA GLY A 58 -27.89 28.77 -24.89
C GLY A 58 -28.30 29.79 -23.82
N ILE A 59 -27.39 30.10 -22.87
CA ILE A 59 -27.60 31.17 -21.90
C ILE A 59 -26.32 31.99 -21.76
N LEU A 60 -26.50 33.23 -22.06
CA LEU A 60 -25.84 34.49 -21.69
C LEU A 60 -24.40 34.47 -21.14
N ARG A 61 -23.57 35.26 -21.82
CA ARG A 61 -22.19 35.64 -21.49
C ARG A 61 -22.19 36.72 -20.41
N ASP A 62 -21.92 36.38 -19.17
CA ASP A 62 -21.52 37.36 -18.17
C ASP A 62 -20.00 37.28 -17.88
N LYS A 63 -19.40 38.45 -17.66
CA LYS A 63 -17.97 38.62 -17.43
C LYS A 63 -17.56 38.04 -16.07
N MET A 64 -16.79 36.96 -16.06
CA MET A 64 -16.20 36.39 -14.85
C MET A 64 -15.15 37.34 -14.24
N ASN A 65 -15.25 37.59 -12.96
CA ASN A 65 -14.27 38.40 -12.23
C ASN A 65 -12.90 37.67 -12.16
N LEU A 66 -11.78 38.40 -12.16
CA LEU A 66 -10.44 37.83 -12.08
C LEU A 66 -10.28 36.80 -10.91
N ARG A 67 -10.90 37.08 -9.76
CA ARG A 67 -10.91 36.17 -8.60
C ARG A 67 -11.57 34.84 -8.89
N GLU A 68 -12.66 34.83 -9.64
CA GLU A 68 -13.42 33.61 -10.00
C GLU A 68 -12.64 32.78 -11.04
N LEU A 69 -11.95 33.47 -11.96
CA LEU A 69 -11.05 32.83 -12.91
C LEU A 69 -9.88 32.13 -12.23
N LEU A 70 -9.25 32.80 -11.27
CA LEU A 70 -8.17 32.23 -10.48
C LEU A 70 -8.68 31.06 -9.61
N ALA A 71 -9.87 31.17 -9.03
CA ALA A 71 -10.51 30.11 -8.27
C ALA A 71 -10.82 28.86 -9.12
N TYR A 72 -11.26 29.04 -10.36
CA TYR A 72 -11.49 27.94 -11.29
C TYR A 72 -10.18 27.29 -11.76
N ARG A 73 -9.18 28.09 -12.10
CA ARG A 73 -7.84 27.59 -12.49
C ARG A 73 -7.15 26.87 -11.33
N SER A 74 -7.35 27.34 -10.10
CA SER A 74 -6.75 26.69 -8.93
C SER A 74 -7.24 25.25 -8.73
N ASN A 75 -8.41 24.88 -9.25
CA ASN A 75 -8.90 23.50 -9.17
C ASN A 75 -8.10 22.52 -10.05
N LEU A 76 -7.27 23.01 -10.98
CA LEU A 76 -6.31 22.18 -11.72
C LEU A 76 -5.29 21.50 -10.81
N ILE A 77 -5.16 21.95 -9.58
CA ILE A 77 -4.27 21.34 -8.58
C ILE A 77 -4.53 19.83 -8.41
N ILE A 78 -5.80 19.38 -8.57
CA ILE A 78 -6.15 17.95 -8.47
C ILE A 78 -5.57 17.10 -9.62
N VAL A 79 -5.17 17.74 -10.72
CA VAL A 79 -4.52 17.10 -11.87
C VAL A 79 -3.01 17.26 -11.81
N LEU A 80 -2.54 18.46 -11.47
CA LEU A 80 -1.14 18.83 -11.57
C LEU A 80 -0.27 18.02 -10.59
N GLY A 81 -0.70 17.82 -9.35
CA GLY A 81 0.08 17.07 -8.36
C GLY A 81 0.36 15.63 -8.81
N PRO A 82 -0.67 14.81 -9.09
CA PRO A 82 -0.46 13.45 -9.58
C PRO A 82 0.35 13.38 -10.87
N PHE A 83 0.16 14.34 -11.78
CA PHE A 83 0.91 14.41 -13.03
C PHE A 83 2.41 14.66 -12.78
N LEU A 84 2.76 15.60 -11.91
CA LEU A 84 4.15 15.87 -11.54
C LEU A 84 4.83 14.66 -10.89
N ILE A 85 4.12 13.95 -10.03
CA ILE A 85 4.62 12.71 -9.41
C ILE A 85 4.84 11.63 -10.48
N ALA A 86 3.91 11.48 -11.44
CA ALA A 86 4.09 10.56 -12.57
C ALA A 86 5.32 10.90 -13.40
N VAL A 87 5.60 12.20 -13.63
CA VAL A 87 6.81 12.67 -14.32
C VAL A 87 8.06 12.26 -13.55
N MET A 88 8.08 12.38 -12.22
CA MET A 88 9.23 11.97 -11.41
C MET A 88 9.55 10.47 -11.57
N TYR A 89 8.54 9.59 -11.52
CA TYR A 89 8.75 8.16 -11.80
C TYR A 89 9.23 7.91 -13.24
N THR A 90 8.73 8.69 -14.20
CA THR A 90 9.17 8.58 -15.59
C THR A 90 10.64 9.00 -15.76
N VAL A 91 11.09 10.02 -15.03
CA VAL A 91 12.51 10.43 -14.99
C VAL A 91 13.40 9.30 -14.50
N HIS A 92 12.98 8.55 -13.44
CA HIS A 92 13.71 7.38 -12.98
C HIS A 92 13.87 6.30 -14.05
N LEU A 93 12.82 6.07 -14.86
CA LEU A 93 12.86 5.11 -15.96
C LEU A 93 13.83 5.56 -17.07
N LEU A 94 13.83 6.84 -17.40
CA LEU A 94 14.68 7.41 -18.47
C LEU A 94 16.15 7.51 -18.04
N SER A 95 16.42 7.74 -16.76
CA SER A 95 17.78 7.84 -16.21
C SER A 95 18.41 6.48 -15.87
N ASN A 96 17.70 5.38 -16.04
CA ASN A 96 18.09 4.02 -15.63
C ASN A 96 18.46 3.90 -14.14
N ASN A 97 17.97 4.81 -13.30
CA ASN A 97 18.21 4.83 -11.86
C ASN A 97 17.12 4.09 -11.05
N ALA A 98 16.14 3.50 -11.74
CA ALA A 98 15.09 2.76 -11.08
C ALA A 98 15.65 1.48 -10.45
N LEU A 99 15.36 1.30 -9.17
CA LEU A 99 15.70 0.11 -8.40
C LEU A 99 15.00 -1.11 -9.00
N ALA A 100 13.74 -0.96 -9.36
CA ALA A 100 12.90 -1.93 -10.01
C ALA A 100 12.13 -1.28 -11.16
N VAL A 101 12.53 -1.63 -12.38
CA VAL A 101 11.96 -1.01 -13.58
C VAL A 101 10.46 -1.33 -13.72
N HIS A 102 10.07 -2.57 -13.46
CA HIS A 102 8.65 -2.98 -13.56
C HIS A 102 7.76 -2.22 -12.55
N ALA A 103 8.18 -2.14 -11.30
CA ALA A 103 7.43 -1.42 -10.26
C ALA A 103 7.40 0.09 -10.52
N THR A 104 8.51 0.66 -10.96
CA THR A 104 8.57 2.08 -11.31
C THR A 104 7.65 2.42 -12.49
N LYS A 105 7.52 1.52 -13.50
CA LYS A 105 6.51 1.64 -14.56
C LYS A 105 5.09 1.61 -14.01
N LEU A 106 4.79 0.65 -13.12
CA LEU A 106 3.49 0.56 -12.47
C LEU A 106 3.16 1.83 -11.70
N SER A 107 4.11 2.36 -10.92
CA SER A 107 3.94 3.61 -10.19
C SER A 107 3.69 4.78 -11.14
N ALA A 108 4.47 4.91 -12.23
CA ALA A 108 4.30 5.97 -13.21
C ALA A 108 2.89 5.95 -13.85
N ILE A 109 2.42 4.80 -14.35
CA ILE A 109 1.08 4.69 -14.96
C ILE A 109 -0.04 4.84 -13.94
N CYS A 110 0.17 4.42 -12.69
CA CYS A 110 -0.80 4.60 -11.62
C CYS A 110 -0.96 6.08 -11.26
N TRP A 111 0.12 6.84 -11.15
CA TRP A 111 0.04 8.28 -10.93
C TRP A 111 -0.53 9.04 -12.13
N LEU A 112 -0.29 8.57 -13.37
CA LEU A 112 -1.00 9.09 -14.56
C LEU A 112 -2.50 8.77 -14.49
N PHE A 113 -2.89 7.60 -14.01
CA PHE A 113 -4.28 7.24 -13.77
C PHE A 113 -4.94 8.19 -12.76
N TYR A 114 -4.26 8.53 -11.65
CA TYR A 114 -4.79 9.50 -10.70
C TYR A 114 -4.93 10.90 -11.32
N ALA A 115 -3.99 11.31 -12.17
CA ALA A 115 -4.11 12.54 -12.94
C ALA A 115 -5.31 12.50 -13.91
N ALA A 116 -5.54 11.36 -14.57
CA ALA A 116 -6.69 11.17 -15.47
C ALA A 116 -8.02 11.26 -14.70
N ILE A 117 -8.13 10.62 -13.52
CA ILE A 117 -9.28 10.78 -12.63
C ILE A 117 -9.47 12.25 -12.25
N GLY A 118 -8.38 12.96 -11.93
CA GLY A 118 -8.40 14.41 -11.69
C GLY A 118 -8.96 15.21 -12.85
N VAL A 119 -8.54 14.92 -14.10
CA VAL A 119 -9.07 15.56 -15.32
C VAL A 119 -10.56 15.29 -15.47
N LEU A 120 -10.98 14.04 -15.36
CA LEU A 120 -12.38 13.64 -15.50
C LEU A 120 -13.26 14.32 -14.45
N LEU A 121 -12.80 14.40 -13.20
CA LEU A 121 -13.47 15.11 -12.11
C LEU A 121 -13.53 16.62 -12.36
N TYR A 122 -12.39 17.24 -12.70
CA TYR A 122 -12.32 18.67 -13.00
C TYR A 122 -13.34 19.09 -14.07
N LEU A 123 -13.52 18.25 -15.08
CA LEU A 123 -14.50 18.48 -16.15
C LEU A 123 -15.93 18.18 -15.72
N ALA A 124 -16.13 17.24 -14.81
CA ALA A 124 -17.44 16.79 -14.38
C ALA A 124 -18.07 17.70 -13.32
N VAL A 125 -17.29 18.20 -12.35
CA VAL A 125 -17.81 18.99 -11.21
C VAL A 125 -18.30 20.39 -11.59
N GLY A 126 -18.15 20.77 -12.85
CA GLY A 126 -18.59 22.05 -13.39
C GLY A 126 -20.13 22.28 -13.40
N SER A 127 -20.98 21.30 -13.05
CA SER A 127 -22.43 21.48 -12.90
C SER A 127 -22.91 20.92 -11.56
N ARG A 128 -23.90 21.60 -10.94
CA ARG A 128 -24.51 21.18 -9.67
C ARG A 128 -25.08 19.76 -9.75
N GLY A 129 -25.75 19.45 -10.87
CA GLY A 129 -26.32 18.12 -11.08
C GLY A 129 -25.27 17.01 -11.12
N THR A 130 -24.15 17.23 -11.77
CA THR A 130 -23.06 16.24 -11.86
C THR A 130 -22.30 16.14 -10.55
N ARG A 131 -22.03 17.24 -9.87
CA ARG A 131 -21.44 17.25 -8.53
C ARG A 131 -22.27 16.41 -7.55
N ASN A 132 -23.59 16.60 -7.50
CA ASN A 132 -24.49 15.83 -6.64
C ASN A 132 -24.47 14.33 -6.97
N ARG A 133 -24.22 13.95 -8.24
CA ARG A 133 -24.08 12.54 -8.63
C ARG A 133 -22.76 11.95 -8.14
N ILE A 134 -21.65 12.70 -8.23
CA ILE A 134 -20.34 12.26 -7.71
C ILE A 134 -20.42 12.11 -6.17
N GLU A 135 -21.07 13.02 -5.50
CA GLU A 135 -21.31 12.94 -4.05
C GLU A 135 -22.15 11.70 -3.70
N ARG A 136 -23.20 11.40 -4.46
CA ARG A 136 -23.95 10.16 -4.31
C ARG A 136 -23.09 8.93 -4.60
N GLY A 137 -22.21 8.99 -5.61
CA GLY A 137 -21.23 7.94 -5.91
C GLY A 137 -20.33 7.65 -4.71
N TRP A 138 -19.79 8.69 -4.06
CA TRP A 138 -19.04 8.56 -2.82
C TRP A 138 -19.82 7.84 -1.72
N CYS A 139 -21.09 8.28 -1.47
CA CYS A 139 -21.97 7.67 -0.48
C CYS A 139 -22.30 6.20 -0.80
N ILE A 140 -22.53 5.88 -2.07
CA ILE A 140 -22.85 4.52 -2.50
C ILE A 140 -21.61 3.63 -2.32
N THR A 141 -20.44 4.07 -2.75
CA THR A 141 -19.20 3.29 -2.64
C THR A 141 -18.86 2.99 -1.18
N THR A 142 -18.85 4.02 -0.31
CA THR A 142 -18.56 3.81 1.12
C THR A 142 -19.66 3.00 1.81
N GLY A 143 -20.91 3.20 1.41
CA GLY A 143 -22.04 2.40 1.89
C GLY A 143 -21.93 0.92 1.50
N LEU A 144 -21.56 0.62 0.25
CA LEU A 144 -21.32 -0.76 -0.20
C LEU A 144 -20.15 -1.40 0.54
N LEU A 145 -19.04 -0.68 0.72
CA LEU A 145 -17.91 -1.17 1.51
C LEU A 145 -18.33 -1.56 2.94
N ALA A 146 -19.12 -0.71 3.58
CA ALA A 146 -19.57 -0.95 4.94
C ALA A 146 -20.61 -2.08 5.02
N LEU A 147 -21.60 -2.08 4.11
CA LEU A 147 -22.66 -3.08 4.09
C LEU A 147 -22.16 -4.48 3.73
N THR A 148 -21.23 -4.60 2.78
CA THR A 148 -20.58 -5.88 2.45
C THR A 148 -19.73 -6.39 3.62
N ALA A 149 -19.03 -5.49 4.32
CA ALA A 149 -18.28 -5.86 5.51
C ALA A 149 -19.19 -6.36 6.65
N LEU A 150 -20.29 -5.68 6.94
CA LEU A 150 -21.30 -6.16 7.90
C LEU A 150 -21.98 -7.44 7.40
N GLY A 151 -22.27 -7.55 6.11
CA GLY A 151 -22.79 -8.79 5.51
C GLY A 151 -21.87 -9.99 5.75
N ALA A 152 -20.57 -9.78 5.72
CA ALA A 152 -19.58 -10.81 6.08
C ALA A 152 -19.61 -11.15 7.58
N VAL A 153 -19.78 -10.15 8.47
CA VAL A 153 -19.93 -10.36 9.93
C VAL A 153 -21.14 -11.24 10.25
N TYR A 154 -22.25 -11.03 9.56
CA TYR A 154 -23.49 -11.80 9.76
C TYR A 154 -23.56 -13.08 8.89
N GLY A 155 -22.51 -13.41 8.14
CA GLY A 155 -22.48 -14.58 7.28
C GLY A 155 -23.43 -14.53 6.05
N ILE A 156 -23.95 -13.34 5.71
CA ILE A 156 -24.86 -13.12 4.58
C ILE A 156 -24.11 -13.04 3.25
N VAL A 157 -22.92 -12.43 3.26
CA VAL A 157 -22.09 -12.24 2.08
C VAL A 157 -20.74 -12.91 2.32
N PRO A 158 -20.36 -13.91 1.51
CA PRO A 158 -19.05 -14.55 1.63
C PRO A 158 -17.96 -13.64 1.04
N VAL A 159 -17.30 -12.86 1.90
CA VAL A 159 -16.16 -12.02 1.51
C VAL A 159 -14.89 -12.63 2.11
N PRO A 160 -14.00 -13.20 1.27
CA PRO A 160 -12.74 -13.77 1.75
C PRO A 160 -11.90 -12.72 2.49
N TYR A 161 -11.32 -13.12 3.62
CA TYR A 161 -10.43 -12.27 4.43
C TYR A 161 -11.05 -10.94 4.91
N ALA A 162 -12.39 -10.79 4.87
CA ALA A 162 -13.06 -9.59 5.40
C ALA A 162 -12.86 -9.42 6.91
N ILE A 163 -12.64 -10.51 7.63
CA ILE A 163 -12.44 -10.56 9.07
C ILE A 163 -11.06 -11.16 9.34
N LEU A 164 -10.15 -10.36 9.90
CA LEU A 164 -8.86 -10.80 10.40
C LEU A 164 -9.05 -11.42 11.78
N ARG A 165 -8.75 -12.72 11.93
CA ARG A 165 -8.80 -13.44 13.20
C ARG A 165 -7.38 -13.71 13.70
N SER A 166 -7.12 -13.45 14.97
CA SER A 166 -5.84 -13.74 15.60
C SER A 166 -6.00 -13.98 17.09
N ALA A 167 -5.31 -14.97 17.60
CA ALA A 167 -5.19 -15.20 19.05
C ALA A 167 -4.17 -14.26 19.70
N ASN A 168 -3.33 -13.59 18.90
CA ASN A 168 -2.35 -12.65 19.41
C ASN A 168 -3.04 -11.34 19.86
N PRO A 169 -2.98 -10.99 21.17
CA PRO A 169 -3.60 -9.78 21.71
C PRO A 169 -2.98 -8.49 21.16
N GLU A 170 -1.77 -8.53 20.60
CA GLU A 170 -1.16 -7.39 19.93
C GLU A 170 -1.84 -7.06 18.58
N ILE A 171 -2.37 -8.08 17.90
CA ILE A 171 -3.04 -7.93 16.61
C ILE A 171 -4.51 -7.60 16.79
N THR A 172 -5.22 -8.29 17.68
CA THR A 172 -6.65 -8.10 17.95
C THR A 172 -6.92 -7.99 19.44
N ALA A 173 -7.81 -7.09 19.89
CA ALA A 173 -8.25 -7.01 21.27
C ALA A 173 -9.38 -8.02 21.56
N SER A 174 -10.25 -8.26 20.57
CA SER A 174 -11.44 -9.12 20.70
C SER A 174 -11.30 -10.50 20.03
N GLY A 175 -10.13 -10.81 19.48
CA GLY A 175 -9.89 -12.03 18.66
C GLY A 175 -10.25 -11.87 17.17
N ALA A 176 -10.91 -10.77 16.78
CA ALA A 176 -11.29 -10.53 15.38
C ALA A 176 -11.37 -9.04 15.05
N ARG A 177 -10.93 -8.64 13.87
CA ARG A 177 -10.99 -7.26 13.35
C ARG A 177 -11.62 -7.21 11.98
N LEU A 178 -12.39 -6.15 11.69
CA LEU A 178 -13.08 -5.99 10.42
C LEU A 178 -12.23 -5.23 9.41
N GLY A 179 -11.89 -5.88 8.28
CA GLY A 179 -11.15 -5.30 7.15
C GLY A 179 -12.01 -5.11 5.89
N GLY A 180 -13.18 -5.77 5.83
CA GLY A 180 -14.10 -5.71 4.70
C GLY A 180 -13.43 -6.11 3.38
N LEU A 181 -13.87 -5.51 2.28
CA LEU A 181 -13.33 -5.75 0.93
C LEU A 181 -11.86 -5.29 0.78
N LEU A 182 -11.37 -4.42 1.64
CA LEU A 182 -9.96 -4.01 1.65
C LEU A 182 -9.05 -5.08 2.25
N GLN A 183 -9.62 -6.03 2.99
CA GLN A 183 -8.89 -7.11 3.68
C GLN A 183 -7.86 -6.61 4.72
N TYR A 184 -7.85 -5.30 4.97
CA TYR A 184 -6.94 -4.67 5.91
C TYR A 184 -7.68 -3.72 6.86
N PRO A 185 -7.76 -4.06 8.17
CA PRO A 185 -8.57 -3.32 9.13
C PRO A 185 -8.20 -1.85 9.29
N ASN A 186 -6.91 -1.47 9.20
CA ASN A 186 -6.49 -0.10 9.46
C ASN A 186 -6.98 0.86 8.37
N ALA A 187 -6.69 0.56 7.09
CA ALA A 187 -7.15 1.39 5.97
C ALA A 187 -8.69 1.39 5.87
N PHE A 188 -9.33 0.24 6.12
CA PHE A 188 -10.79 0.16 6.17
C PHE A 188 -11.36 1.10 7.25
N GLY A 189 -10.79 1.07 8.47
CA GLY A 189 -11.19 1.93 9.57
C GLY A 189 -11.05 3.42 9.25
N ALA A 190 -9.96 3.81 8.58
CA ALA A 190 -9.71 5.19 8.16
C ALA A 190 -10.75 5.68 7.13
N ILE A 191 -11.08 4.87 6.13
CA ILE A 191 -12.10 5.21 5.12
C ILE A 191 -13.49 5.29 5.74
N MET A 192 -13.83 4.34 6.63
CA MET A 192 -15.11 4.39 7.37
C MET A 192 -15.17 5.61 8.28
N GLY A 193 -14.06 5.98 8.93
CA GLY A 193 -13.92 7.17 9.75
C GLY A 193 -14.09 8.47 8.94
N ALA A 194 -13.49 8.56 7.75
CA ALA A 194 -13.67 9.70 6.85
C ALA A 194 -15.14 9.85 6.42
N ALA A 195 -15.78 8.74 6.04
CA ALA A 195 -17.20 8.73 5.69
C ALA A 195 -18.11 9.11 6.88
N LEU A 196 -17.77 8.62 8.09
CA LEU A 196 -18.47 8.96 9.32
C LEU A 196 -18.43 10.46 9.61
N VAL A 197 -17.25 11.08 9.59
CA VAL A 197 -17.08 12.51 9.87
C VAL A 197 -17.88 13.36 8.86
N GLU A 198 -17.84 13.00 7.59
CA GLU A 198 -18.61 13.67 6.54
C GLU A 198 -20.13 13.56 6.81
N ARG A 199 -20.63 12.38 7.20
CA ARG A 199 -22.06 12.20 7.53
C ARG A 199 -22.47 12.95 8.79
N LEU A 200 -21.65 12.98 9.82
CA LEU A 200 -21.89 13.76 11.04
C LEU A 200 -22.00 15.26 10.72
N MET A 201 -21.15 15.81 9.86
CA MET A 201 -21.25 17.20 9.40
C MET A 201 -22.54 17.44 8.61
N SER A 202 -22.94 16.49 7.77
CA SER A 202 -24.23 16.56 7.06
C SER A 202 -25.42 16.56 8.01
N LEU A 203 -25.43 15.71 9.05
CA LEU A 203 -26.48 15.67 10.08
C LEU A 203 -26.53 16.96 10.92
N ALA A 204 -25.37 17.61 11.14
CA ALA A 204 -25.32 18.91 11.80
C ALA A 204 -25.93 20.06 10.98
N GLY A 205 -26.20 19.83 9.69
CA GLY A 205 -26.79 20.82 8.80
C GLY A 205 -25.82 21.78 8.14
N TYR A 206 -24.56 21.37 7.95
CA TYR A 206 -23.53 22.23 7.35
C TYR A 206 -23.80 22.61 5.90
N CYS A 207 -24.67 21.89 5.20
CA CYS A 207 -25.04 22.14 3.80
C CYS A 207 -26.17 23.15 3.61
N GLY A 208 -26.40 24.09 4.53
CA GLY A 208 -27.36 25.20 4.34
C GLY A 208 -28.78 24.71 4.05
N THR A 209 -29.41 25.25 3.01
CA THR A 209 -30.83 25.01 2.62
C THR A 209 -31.18 23.57 2.25
N ALA A 210 -30.21 22.72 1.95
CA ALA A 210 -30.45 21.35 1.49
C ALA A 210 -30.94 20.40 2.60
N TYR A 211 -30.56 20.61 3.87
CA TYR A 211 -30.97 19.71 4.96
C TYR A 211 -32.38 20.03 5.50
N THR A 212 -32.76 21.29 5.58
CA THR A 212 -34.13 21.70 6.00
C THR A 212 -35.19 21.26 5.00
N ASN A 213 -34.82 21.16 3.71
CA ASN A 213 -35.67 20.68 2.62
C ASN A 213 -35.40 19.21 2.25
N SER A 214 -34.55 18.49 3.00
CA SER A 214 -34.25 17.09 2.72
C SER A 214 -35.48 16.21 3.00
N SER A 215 -35.75 15.26 2.10
CA SER A 215 -36.83 14.29 2.27
C SER A 215 -36.59 13.42 3.53
N ARG A 216 -37.71 12.86 4.07
CA ARG A 216 -37.61 11.91 5.20
C ARG A 216 -36.64 10.76 4.87
N TRP A 217 -36.61 10.29 3.64
CA TRP A 217 -35.72 9.25 3.14
C TRP A 217 -34.24 9.64 3.17
N GLN A 218 -33.93 10.88 2.82
CA GLN A 218 -32.51 11.35 2.88
C GLN A 218 -32.01 11.42 4.32
N ARG A 219 -32.85 11.87 5.25
CA ARG A 219 -32.48 11.88 6.68
C ARG A 219 -32.34 10.49 7.25
N PHE A 220 -33.22 9.58 6.89
CA PHE A 220 -33.19 8.17 7.27
C PHE A 220 -31.89 7.52 6.74
N SER A 221 -31.58 7.62 5.45
CA SER A 221 -30.41 7.03 4.85
C SER A 221 -29.11 7.61 5.42
N THR A 222 -29.04 8.94 5.65
CA THR A 222 -27.87 9.57 6.27
C THR A 222 -27.65 9.07 7.68
N GLY A 223 -28.68 8.96 8.50
CA GLY A 223 -28.59 8.44 9.86
C GLY A 223 -28.16 6.97 9.91
N THR A 224 -28.79 6.15 9.06
CA THR A 224 -28.42 4.72 8.92
C THR A 224 -26.96 4.55 8.56
N LEU A 225 -26.48 5.24 7.52
CA LEU A 225 -25.07 5.17 7.11
C LEU A 225 -24.12 5.69 8.19
N THR A 226 -24.51 6.71 8.96
CA THR A 226 -23.70 7.22 10.07
C THR A 226 -23.45 6.13 11.13
N LEU A 227 -24.50 5.37 11.53
CA LEU A 227 -24.33 4.27 12.47
C LEU A 227 -23.49 3.14 11.88
N VAL A 228 -23.74 2.78 10.63
CA VAL A 228 -22.99 1.72 9.94
C VAL A 228 -21.50 2.07 9.84
N PHE A 229 -21.15 3.32 9.48
CA PHE A 229 -19.75 3.75 9.41
C PHE A 229 -19.11 3.81 10.81
N MET A 230 -19.84 4.29 11.82
CA MET A 230 -19.37 4.29 13.21
C MET A 230 -19.04 2.85 13.66
N LEU A 231 -19.96 1.92 13.42
CA LEU A 231 -19.80 0.52 13.78
C LEU A 231 -18.61 -0.13 13.06
N CYS A 232 -18.53 0.02 11.74
CA CYS A 232 -17.43 -0.52 10.95
C CYS A 232 -16.06 0.04 11.38
N MET A 233 -15.98 1.35 11.67
CA MET A 233 -14.79 2.00 12.18
C MET A 233 -14.38 1.42 13.53
N LEU A 234 -15.31 1.23 14.46
CA LEU A 234 -15.04 0.63 15.78
C LEU A 234 -14.58 -0.83 15.65
N LEU A 235 -15.23 -1.64 14.80
CA LEU A 235 -14.89 -3.05 14.59
C LEU A 235 -13.56 -3.25 13.86
N SER A 236 -13.00 -2.20 13.26
CA SER A 236 -11.65 -2.26 12.68
C SER A 236 -10.56 -2.37 13.74
N GLU A 237 -10.82 -1.98 14.99
CA GLU A 237 -9.85 -1.89 16.10
C GLU A 237 -8.56 -1.15 15.71
N SER A 238 -8.64 -0.17 14.80
CA SER A 238 -7.47 0.61 14.36
C SER A 238 -7.23 1.83 15.23
N ARG A 239 -6.19 1.79 16.06
CA ARG A 239 -5.77 2.94 16.88
C ARG A 239 -5.45 4.18 16.06
N GLY A 240 -4.73 3.97 14.94
CA GLY A 240 -4.41 5.05 14.00
C GLY A 240 -5.67 5.70 13.43
N ALA A 241 -6.67 4.88 13.03
CA ALA A 241 -7.94 5.39 12.52
C ALA A 241 -8.72 6.18 13.58
N TYR A 242 -8.72 5.75 14.83
CA TYR A 242 -9.38 6.49 15.93
C TYR A 242 -8.75 7.87 16.13
N MET A 243 -7.42 7.96 16.15
CA MET A 243 -6.70 9.24 16.26
C MET A 243 -6.97 10.14 15.05
N ALA A 244 -6.95 9.58 13.86
CA ALA A 244 -7.23 10.30 12.62
C ALA A 244 -8.67 10.82 12.57
N VAL A 245 -9.64 10.01 13.00
CA VAL A 245 -11.06 10.41 13.13
C VAL A 245 -11.20 11.53 14.16
N ALA A 246 -10.52 11.47 15.29
CA ALA A 246 -10.54 12.53 16.29
C ALA A 246 -10.01 13.86 15.70
N ALA A 247 -8.91 13.83 14.93
CA ALA A 247 -8.36 15.00 14.25
C ALA A 247 -9.33 15.56 13.19
N GLY A 248 -9.88 14.71 12.33
CA GLY A 248 -10.89 15.13 11.32
C GLY A 248 -12.18 15.62 11.95
N TRP A 249 -12.63 14.97 13.03
CA TRP A 249 -13.80 15.40 13.80
C TRP A 249 -13.60 16.80 14.42
N ALA A 250 -12.43 17.04 15.02
CA ALA A 250 -12.07 18.36 15.56
C ALA A 250 -12.02 19.44 14.47
N ALA A 251 -11.43 19.12 13.31
CA ALA A 251 -11.45 20.01 12.15
C ALA A 251 -12.88 20.32 11.69
N GLY A 252 -13.75 19.31 11.61
CA GLY A 252 -15.16 19.48 11.31
C GLY A 252 -15.86 20.39 12.32
N TYR A 253 -15.62 20.18 13.61
CA TYR A 253 -16.16 21.02 14.68
C TYR A 253 -15.72 22.49 14.56
N MET A 254 -14.48 22.73 14.20
CA MET A 254 -13.95 24.10 14.01
C MET A 254 -14.57 24.81 12.80
N LEU A 255 -14.84 24.07 11.72
CA LEU A 255 -15.47 24.60 10.50
C LEU A 255 -16.95 24.97 10.71
N LEU A 256 -17.64 24.31 11.65
CA LEU A 256 -19.08 24.49 11.85
C LEU A 256 -19.39 25.84 12.53
N PRO A 257 -20.45 26.56 12.09
CA PRO A 257 -21.03 27.69 12.83
C PRO A 257 -21.48 27.27 14.24
N ALA A 258 -21.44 28.17 15.19
CA ALA A 258 -21.74 27.90 16.61
C ALA A 258 -23.07 27.15 16.84
N ARG A 259 -24.13 27.51 16.10
CA ARG A 259 -25.45 26.84 16.19
C ARG A 259 -25.43 25.39 15.71
N GLN A 260 -24.53 25.03 14.79
CA GLN A 260 -24.40 23.69 14.25
C GLN A 260 -23.47 22.81 15.06
N ARG A 261 -22.51 23.40 15.79
CA ARG A 261 -21.58 22.67 16.68
C ARG A 261 -22.31 21.84 17.72
N GLN A 262 -23.34 22.39 18.32
CA GLN A 262 -24.15 21.68 19.31
C GLN A 262 -24.84 20.45 18.69
N ARG A 263 -25.43 20.58 17.49
CA ARG A 263 -26.01 19.44 16.78
C ARG A 263 -24.98 18.39 16.43
N TYR A 264 -23.77 18.82 16.01
CA TYR A 264 -22.66 17.93 15.70
C TYR A 264 -22.26 17.09 16.92
N LEU A 265 -22.09 17.72 18.08
CA LEU A 265 -21.80 17.03 19.35
C LEU A 265 -22.89 16.02 19.72
N LEU A 266 -24.15 16.44 19.65
CA LEU A 266 -25.29 15.58 19.99
C LEU A 266 -25.40 14.36 19.07
N GLN A 267 -25.26 14.58 17.76
CA GLN A 267 -25.29 13.50 16.78
C GLN A 267 -24.11 12.54 17.00
N THR A 268 -22.91 13.07 17.25
CA THR A 268 -21.74 12.26 17.58
C THR A 268 -22.00 11.40 18.82
N GLY A 269 -22.54 11.96 19.90
CA GLY A 269 -22.85 11.23 21.13
C GLY A 269 -23.86 10.09 20.91
N VAL A 270 -24.93 10.36 20.17
CA VAL A 270 -25.95 9.33 19.85
C VAL A 270 -25.37 8.17 19.07
N TYR A 271 -24.65 8.46 17.98
CA TYR A 271 -24.09 7.40 17.13
C TYR A 271 -22.89 6.72 17.75
N ALA A 272 -22.10 7.41 18.58
CA ALA A 272 -21.01 6.79 19.34
C ALA A 272 -21.55 5.80 20.38
N ALA A 273 -22.58 6.17 21.14
CA ALA A 273 -23.20 5.27 22.11
C ALA A 273 -23.83 4.03 21.45
N ALA A 274 -24.58 4.22 20.37
CA ALA A 274 -25.17 3.11 19.62
C ALA A 274 -24.11 2.21 18.97
N GLY A 275 -23.08 2.81 18.38
CA GLY A 275 -21.94 2.08 17.80
C GLY A 275 -21.13 1.30 18.83
N ALA A 276 -20.87 1.89 20.01
CA ALA A 276 -20.16 1.24 21.10
C ALA A 276 -20.93 0.03 21.66
N LEU A 277 -22.25 0.16 21.81
CA LEU A 277 -23.11 -0.95 22.24
C LEU A 277 -23.04 -2.13 21.27
N LEU A 278 -23.23 -1.85 19.97
CA LEU A 278 -23.19 -2.88 18.92
C LEU A 278 -21.78 -3.46 18.76
N SER A 279 -20.74 -2.64 18.81
CA SER A 279 -19.36 -3.13 18.66
C SER A 279 -18.98 -4.05 19.80
N ARG A 280 -19.38 -3.74 21.05
CA ARG A 280 -19.15 -4.63 22.22
C ARG A 280 -19.83 -5.99 22.05
N GLN A 281 -21.07 -6.00 21.58
CA GLN A 281 -21.80 -7.25 21.32
C GLN A 281 -21.14 -8.08 20.23
N LEU A 282 -20.77 -7.46 19.10
CA LEU A 282 -20.16 -8.14 17.97
C LEU A 282 -18.73 -8.60 18.29
N ALA A 283 -17.97 -7.82 19.05
CA ALA A 283 -16.66 -8.19 19.55
C ALA A 283 -16.73 -9.41 20.47
N ALA A 284 -17.69 -9.47 21.41
CA ALA A 284 -17.91 -10.63 22.27
C ALA A 284 -18.26 -11.91 21.47
N ALA A 285 -18.89 -11.75 20.30
CA ALA A 285 -19.17 -12.85 19.36
C ALA A 285 -18.02 -13.08 18.36
N GLN A 286 -16.85 -12.45 18.53
CA GLN A 286 -15.70 -12.51 17.61
C GLN A 286 -16.11 -12.27 16.14
N LEU A 287 -16.98 -11.31 15.89
CA LEU A 287 -17.55 -10.95 14.59
C LEU A 287 -18.26 -12.13 13.87
N ALA A 288 -18.89 -13.00 14.63
CA ALA A 288 -19.71 -14.11 14.13
C ALA A 288 -20.98 -14.30 14.99
N PRO A 289 -21.85 -13.27 15.07
CA PRO A 289 -23.06 -13.35 15.88
C PRO A 289 -24.06 -14.34 15.27
N PRO A 290 -24.98 -14.93 16.07
CA PRO A 290 -26.13 -15.65 15.55
C PRO A 290 -26.95 -14.71 14.65
N LEU A 291 -27.30 -15.16 13.42
CA LEU A 291 -27.85 -14.31 12.37
C LEU A 291 -29.11 -13.55 12.82
N LEU A 292 -30.18 -14.26 13.19
CA LEU A 292 -31.46 -13.63 13.50
C LEU A 292 -31.41 -12.76 14.77
N PRO A 293 -30.91 -13.23 15.92
CA PRO A 293 -30.77 -12.39 17.11
C PRO A 293 -29.87 -11.18 16.87
N GLY A 294 -28.76 -11.35 16.16
CA GLY A 294 -27.83 -10.27 15.86
C GLY A 294 -28.45 -9.20 14.95
N LEU A 295 -29.22 -9.59 13.92
CA LEU A 295 -29.94 -8.64 13.07
C LEU A 295 -31.05 -7.91 13.81
N LEU A 296 -31.77 -8.58 14.73
CA LEU A 296 -32.80 -7.94 15.56
C LEU A 296 -32.18 -6.86 16.47
N VAL A 297 -31.05 -7.14 17.11
CA VAL A 297 -30.34 -6.15 17.93
C VAL A 297 -29.81 -5.00 17.08
N LEU A 298 -29.25 -5.27 15.90
CA LEU A 298 -28.82 -4.24 14.95
C LEU A 298 -30.01 -3.34 14.57
N ALA A 299 -31.13 -3.93 14.18
CA ALA A 299 -32.35 -3.20 13.78
C ALA A 299 -32.94 -2.37 14.93
N ALA A 300 -33.03 -2.93 16.13
CA ALA A 300 -33.52 -2.23 17.31
C ALA A 300 -32.63 -1.04 17.68
N THR A 301 -31.29 -1.26 17.71
CA THR A 301 -30.34 -0.19 18.01
C THR A 301 -30.33 0.88 16.92
N MET A 302 -30.48 0.51 15.65
CA MET A 302 -30.62 1.42 14.53
C MET A 302 -31.88 2.28 14.68
N ALA A 303 -33.03 1.68 14.98
CA ALA A 303 -34.30 2.39 15.19
C ALA A 303 -34.19 3.38 16.36
N ALA A 304 -33.60 2.95 17.48
CA ALA A 304 -33.35 3.80 18.64
C ALA A 304 -32.42 4.99 18.31
N ALA A 305 -31.32 4.74 17.63
CA ALA A 305 -30.38 5.79 17.22
C ALA A 305 -31.02 6.80 16.27
N LEU A 306 -31.81 6.36 15.31
CA LEU A 306 -32.53 7.23 14.38
C LEU A 306 -33.61 8.08 15.11
N ALA A 307 -34.36 7.49 16.04
CA ALA A 307 -35.33 8.19 16.86
C ALA A 307 -34.66 9.27 17.73
N MET A 308 -33.58 8.90 18.44
CA MET A 308 -32.78 9.82 19.28
C MET A 308 -32.16 10.94 18.45
N SER A 309 -31.61 10.63 17.29
CA SER A 309 -31.07 11.61 16.34
C SER A 309 -32.15 12.61 15.87
N GLY A 310 -33.34 12.12 15.57
CA GLY A 310 -34.49 12.96 15.21
C GLY A 310 -34.96 13.87 16.35
N LEU A 311 -35.00 13.36 17.57
CA LEU A 311 -35.33 14.14 18.77
C LEU A 311 -34.25 15.19 19.06
N ALA A 312 -32.99 14.84 18.97
CA ALA A 312 -31.84 15.74 19.13
C ALA A 312 -31.92 16.92 18.13
N ALA A 313 -32.24 16.62 16.86
CA ALA A 313 -32.40 17.64 15.83
C ALA A 313 -33.54 18.63 16.10
N ARG A 314 -34.66 18.15 16.66
CA ARG A 314 -35.84 18.99 17.00
C ARG A 314 -35.63 19.84 18.26
N ARG A 315 -35.00 19.27 19.29
CA ARG A 315 -34.83 19.90 20.60
C ARG A 315 -33.60 20.77 20.73
N ALA A 316 -32.66 20.73 19.79
CA ALA A 316 -31.45 21.56 19.78
C ALA A 316 -31.75 23.08 19.78
N ALA A 317 -33.00 23.48 19.66
CA ALA A 317 -33.44 24.86 19.71
C ALA A 317 -33.75 25.41 21.16
N SER A 318 -33.87 24.53 22.18
CA SER A 318 -34.18 24.98 23.55
C SER A 318 -32.96 24.95 24.46
N ALA A 319 -32.76 26.01 25.28
CA ALA A 319 -31.62 26.17 26.18
C ALA A 319 -31.55 25.11 27.31
N GLN A 320 -32.67 24.57 27.76
CA GLN A 320 -32.72 23.52 28.79
C GLN A 320 -32.35 22.15 28.22
N ALA A 321 -32.88 21.80 27.06
CA ALA A 321 -32.46 20.61 26.35
C ALA A 321 -30.95 20.64 25.98
N ALA A 322 -30.44 21.82 25.64
CA ALA A 322 -28.99 21.99 25.35
C ALA A 322 -28.08 21.59 26.52
N ARG A 323 -28.51 21.85 27.77
CA ARG A 323 -27.72 21.45 28.98
C ARG A 323 -27.77 19.94 29.19
N LEU A 324 -28.93 19.34 29.17
CA LEU A 324 -29.13 17.90 29.37
C LEU A 324 -28.36 17.08 28.31
N TYR A 325 -28.40 17.55 27.07
CA TYR A 325 -27.72 16.88 25.95
C TYR A 325 -26.19 17.09 25.96
N ARG A 326 -25.69 18.23 26.45
CA ARG A 326 -24.25 18.38 26.68
C ARG A 326 -23.71 17.38 27.71
N SER A 327 -24.46 17.19 28.79
CA SER A 327 -24.13 16.20 29.82
C SER A 327 -24.18 14.77 29.24
N ALA A 328 -25.20 14.42 28.47
CA ALA A 328 -25.29 13.12 27.81
C ALA A 328 -24.23 12.90 26.75
N ALA A 329 -23.85 13.91 25.96
CA ALA A 329 -22.77 13.86 25.00
C ALA A 329 -21.38 13.75 25.67
N LEU A 330 -21.17 14.44 26.78
CA LEU A 330 -19.99 14.31 27.61
C LEU A 330 -19.89 12.93 28.27
N LEU A 331 -21.01 12.41 28.77
CA LEU A 331 -21.08 11.04 29.32
C LEU A 331 -20.86 9.98 28.23
N GLY A 332 -21.41 10.18 27.01
CA GLY A 332 -21.18 9.31 25.86
C GLY A 332 -19.76 9.37 25.35
N ALA A 333 -19.16 10.55 25.28
CA ALA A 333 -17.75 10.73 24.93
C ALA A 333 -16.82 10.18 26.02
N GLY A 334 -17.15 10.41 27.29
CA GLY A 334 -16.46 9.83 28.46
C GLY A 334 -16.56 8.31 28.47
N GLY A 335 -17.73 7.76 28.16
CA GLY A 335 -17.95 6.31 28.03
C GLY A 335 -17.18 5.70 26.84
N ALA A 336 -17.12 6.41 25.71
CA ALA A 336 -16.29 5.99 24.57
C ALA A 336 -14.79 6.07 24.88
N LEU A 337 -14.32 7.13 25.53
CA LEU A 337 -12.95 7.26 26.01
C LEU A 337 -12.61 6.20 27.09
N TYR A 338 -13.51 5.93 28.01
CA TYR A 338 -13.38 4.87 28.99
C TYR A 338 -13.32 3.49 28.32
N TRP A 339 -14.18 3.23 27.34
CA TRP A 339 -14.15 2.01 26.55
C TRP A 339 -12.84 1.86 25.78
N ILE A 340 -12.36 2.94 25.17
CA ILE A 340 -11.05 3.00 24.51
C ILE A 340 -9.92 2.73 25.52
N ALA A 341 -9.97 3.32 26.71
CA ALA A 341 -8.97 3.16 27.76
C ALA A 341 -8.99 1.75 28.40
N GLN A 342 -10.16 1.11 28.52
CA GLN A 342 -10.30 -0.25 29.03
C GLN A 342 -9.72 -1.32 28.09
N HIS A 343 -9.56 -1.00 26.81
CA HIS A 343 -8.86 -1.88 25.91
C HIS A 343 -7.36 -1.63 26.07
N ALA A 344 -6.72 -2.33 27.01
CA ALA A 344 -5.30 -2.23 27.40
C ALA A 344 -4.30 -2.21 26.23
N ARG A 345 -4.73 -2.70 25.06
CA ARG A 345 -4.02 -2.65 23.78
C ARG A 345 -3.68 -1.21 23.31
N LEU A 346 -4.42 -0.18 23.70
CA LEU A 346 -4.11 1.21 23.35
C LEU A 346 -2.80 1.68 23.99
N LEU A 347 -2.38 1.07 25.07
CA LEU A 347 -1.18 1.39 25.83
C LEU A 347 0.00 0.45 25.54
N GLN A 348 -0.20 -0.61 24.75
CA GLN A 348 0.88 -1.54 24.39
C GLN A 348 1.81 -0.92 23.34
N ILE A 349 3.09 -0.80 23.70
CA ILE A 349 4.15 -0.12 22.93
C ILE A 349 4.80 -1.05 21.90
N ASP A 350 4.56 -2.37 21.97
CA ASP A 350 5.29 -3.38 21.19
C ASP A 350 5.15 -3.23 19.68
N THR A 351 3.95 -2.91 19.20
CA THR A 351 3.76 -2.56 17.76
C THR A 351 4.45 -1.26 17.34
N LEU A 352 4.78 -0.37 18.28
CA LEU A 352 5.56 0.83 18.01
C LEU A 352 7.03 0.49 17.85
N SER A 353 7.56 -0.46 18.63
CA SER A 353 8.96 -0.91 18.54
C SER A 353 9.27 -1.52 17.16
N ALA A 354 8.37 -2.36 16.64
CA ALA A 354 8.49 -2.93 15.30
C ALA A 354 8.49 -1.85 14.20
N ARG A 355 7.60 -0.85 14.31
CA ARG A 355 7.57 0.29 13.37
C ARG A 355 8.83 1.15 13.46
N LEU A 356 9.36 1.37 14.66
CA LEU A 356 10.61 2.11 14.85
C LEU A 356 11.80 1.38 14.22
N ALA A 357 11.86 0.05 14.29
CA ALA A 357 12.85 -0.75 13.58
C ALA A 357 12.75 -0.53 12.06
N MET A 358 11.53 -0.62 11.50
CA MET A 358 11.28 -0.34 10.08
C MET A 358 11.70 1.09 9.68
N TYR A 359 11.42 2.09 10.51
CA TYR A 359 11.78 3.48 10.22
C TYR A 359 13.30 3.70 10.27
N ARG A 360 14.03 3.00 11.17
CA ARG A 360 15.51 3.01 11.18
C ARG A 360 16.09 2.40 9.90
N ASP A 361 15.53 1.28 9.45
CA ASP A 361 15.95 0.64 8.21
C ASP A 361 15.58 1.49 7.00
N ALA A 362 14.39 2.11 6.98
CA ALA A 362 14.00 3.08 5.96
C ALA A 362 14.97 4.27 5.86
N LEU A 363 15.47 4.76 7.00
CA LEU A 363 16.44 5.86 7.02
C LEU A 363 17.73 5.49 6.29
N LYS A 364 18.20 4.24 6.39
CA LYS A 364 19.39 3.76 5.64
C LYS A 364 19.15 3.81 4.13
N LEU A 365 17.95 3.37 3.67
CA LEU A 365 17.58 3.45 2.25
C LEU A 365 17.46 4.89 1.78
N PHE A 366 16.86 5.76 2.59
CA PHE A 366 16.74 7.17 2.27
C PHE A 366 18.11 7.84 2.12
N GLN A 367 19.06 7.56 3.02
CA GLN A 367 20.42 8.10 2.96
C GLN A 367 21.18 7.68 1.69
N ALA A 368 20.84 6.54 1.08
CA ALA A 368 21.46 6.10 -0.16
C ALA A 368 21.07 6.96 -1.37
N SER A 369 19.85 7.58 -1.38
CA SER A 369 19.41 8.49 -2.45
C SER A 369 18.43 9.53 -1.91
N PRO A 370 18.91 10.53 -1.12
CA PRO A 370 18.01 11.42 -0.37
C PRO A 370 17.26 12.42 -1.25
N TRP A 371 17.81 12.81 -2.39
CA TRP A 371 17.25 13.88 -3.22
C TRP A 371 16.15 13.44 -4.17
N VAL A 372 16.36 12.32 -4.83
CA VAL A 372 15.45 11.83 -5.90
C VAL A 372 14.85 10.45 -5.62
N GLY A 373 15.32 9.73 -4.59
CA GLY A 373 14.87 8.39 -4.27
C GLY A 373 15.41 7.33 -5.24
N GLN A 374 14.81 6.15 -5.26
CA GLN A 374 15.28 4.99 -6.00
C GLN A 374 14.23 4.40 -6.97
N GLY A 375 13.09 5.08 -7.15
CA GLY A 375 11.99 4.63 -8.01
C GLY A 375 10.89 3.89 -7.25
N GLY A 376 9.92 3.35 -7.98
CA GLY A 376 8.72 2.76 -7.39
C GLY A 376 8.96 1.49 -6.59
N ASP A 377 8.21 1.34 -5.51
CA ASP A 377 8.27 0.21 -4.57
C ASP A 377 9.68 0.00 -3.95
N THR A 378 10.41 1.08 -3.70
CA THR A 378 11.76 1.02 -3.11
C THR A 378 11.80 0.22 -1.82
N TRP A 379 10.86 0.47 -0.89
CA TRP A 379 10.78 -0.29 0.36
C TRP A 379 10.58 -1.77 0.11
N LYS A 380 9.54 -2.16 -0.62
CA LYS A 380 9.21 -3.57 -0.91
C LYS A 380 10.38 -4.33 -1.51
N THR A 381 11.17 -3.62 -2.28
CA THR A 381 12.30 -4.14 -3.04
C THR A 381 13.53 -4.37 -2.16
N ALA A 382 13.84 -3.42 -1.31
CA ALA A 382 15.14 -3.39 -0.64
C ALA A 382 15.08 -3.77 0.85
N TYR A 383 13.90 -3.77 1.50
CA TYR A 383 13.82 -3.94 2.96
C TYR A 383 14.44 -5.24 3.45
N LEU A 384 14.35 -6.33 2.67
CA LEU A 384 14.91 -7.63 3.04
C LEU A 384 16.43 -7.59 3.22
N SER A 385 17.12 -6.79 2.42
CA SER A 385 18.59 -6.71 2.43
C SER A 385 19.16 -5.84 3.56
N ILE A 386 18.31 -4.97 4.16
CA ILE A 386 18.74 -3.98 5.15
C ILE A 386 18.16 -4.22 6.54
N GLN A 387 17.26 -5.20 6.69
CA GLN A 387 16.63 -5.52 7.95
C GLN A 387 17.68 -5.79 9.04
N LEU A 388 17.46 -5.22 10.23
CA LEU A 388 18.25 -5.53 11.42
C LEU A 388 17.85 -6.86 12.08
N GLY A 389 16.71 -7.42 11.72
CA GLY A 389 16.20 -8.68 12.23
C GLY A 389 15.09 -9.24 11.34
N PRO A 390 14.70 -10.51 11.49
CA PRO A 390 13.76 -11.21 10.62
C PRO A 390 12.28 -10.85 10.90
N TYR A 391 11.95 -9.55 10.98
CA TYR A 391 10.57 -9.09 11.11
C TYR A 391 9.83 -9.19 9.79
N VAL A 392 8.49 -9.27 9.84
CA VAL A 392 7.59 -9.20 8.69
C VAL A 392 7.12 -7.75 8.51
N GLY A 393 7.30 -7.19 7.31
CA GLY A 393 6.95 -5.78 7.05
C GLY A 393 7.20 -5.37 5.61
N SER A 394 6.48 -6.00 4.65
CA SER A 394 6.61 -5.68 3.22
C SER A 394 6.08 -4.29 2.83
N GLU A 395 5.28 -3.67 3.70
CA GLU A 395 4.73 -2.33 3.48
C GLU A 395 5.29 -1.34 4.51
N MET A 396 5.66 -0.15 4.04
CA MET A 396 6.09 0.94 4.92
C MET A 396 4.89 1.54 5.66
N HIS A 397 4.88 1.45 7.00
CA HIS A 397 3.80 2.01 7.82
C HIS A 397 3.82 3.54 7.92
N SER A 398 4.08 4.20 6.80
CA SER A 398 3.87 5.63 6.56
C SER A 398 3.95 5.90 5.06
N GLY A 399 2.85 6.32 4.46
CA GLY A 399 2.83 6.64 3.03
C GLY A 399 3.74 7.81 2.65
N TYR A 400 4.02 8.72 3.58
CA TYR A 400 4.96 9.83 3.34
C TYR A 400 6.42 9.37 3.30
N ILE A 401 6.79 8.44 4.18
CA ILE A 401 8.13 7.83 4.14
C ILE A 401 8.29 7.01 2.85
N ASP A 402 7.26 6.27 2.45
CA ASP A 402 7.27 5.50 1.20
C ASP A 402 7.51 6.39 -0.02
N ILE A 403 6.80 7.52 -0.13
CA ILE A 403 7.05 8.54 -1.17
C ILE A 403 8.48 9.10 -1.08
N ALA A 404 9.01 9.30 0.14
CA ALA A 404 10.37 9.80 0.32
C ALA A 404 11.44 8.78 -0.11
N LEU A 405 11.20 7.48 0.08
CA LEU A 405 12.08 6.42 -0.39
C LEU A 405 12.06 6.31 -1.91
N ASP A 406 10.87 6.41 -2.50
CA ASP A 406 10.68 6.29 -3.94
C ASP A 406 11.23 7.50 -4.71
N LEU A 407 10.97 8.72 -4.24
CA LEU A 407 11.17 9.97 -4.98
C LEU A 407 12.02 11.00 -4.24
N GLY A 408 12.60 10.64 -3.11
CA GLY A 408 13.45 11.52 -2.31
C GLY A 408 12.71 12.72 -1.71
N VAL A 409 13.50 13.68 -1.19
CA VAL A 409 12.96 14.96 -0.68
C VAL A 409 12.21 15.73 -1.77
N THR A 410 12.64 15.62 -3.03
CA THR A 410 12.00 16.31 -4.15
C THR A 410 10.57 15.84 -4.36
N GLY A 411 10.36 14.51 -4.45
CA GLY A 411 9.02 13.95 -4.62
C GLY A 411 8.13 14.15 -3.39
N LEU A 412 8.68 13.96 -2.19
CA LEU A 412 7.97 14.25 -0.95
C LEU A 412 7.56 15.73 -0.87
N GLY A 413 8.46 16.66 -1.24
CA GLY A 413 8.18 18.10 -1.31
C GLY A 413 7.04 18.41 -2.27
N ILE A 414 7.04 17.84 -3.47
CA ILE A 414 5.94 17.98 -4.44
C ILE A 414 4.62 17.46 -3.84
N ALA A 415 4.62 16.28 -3.23
CA ALA A 415 3.44 15.68 -2.62
C ALA A 415 2.89 16.54 -1.46
N LEU A 416 3.75 17.00 -0.56
CA LEU A 416 3.35 17.85 0.57
C LEU A 416 2.85 19.22 0.10
N CYS A 417 3.51 19.86 -0.87
CA CYS A 417 3.05 21.11 -1.46
C CYS A 417 1.69 20.95 -2.15
N TRP A 418 1.50 19.85 -2.87
CA TRP A 418 0.23 19.52 -3.51
C TRP A 418 -0.89 19.32 -2.50
N LEU A 419 -0.73 18.40 -1.55
CA LEU A 419 -1.73 18.09 -0.52
C LEU A 419 -1.97 19.28 0.41
N GLY A 420 -0.93 19.99 0.82
CA GLY A 420 -1.01 21.20 1.63
C GLY A 420 -1.76 22.34 0.92
N SER A 421 -1.57 22.48 -0.39
CA SER A 421 -2.33 23.44 -1.21
C SER A 421 -3.82 23.07 -1.23
N ILE A 422 -4.18 21.79 -1.41
CA ILE A 422 -5.57 21.33 -1.37
C ILE A 422 -6.18 21.63 0.00
N VAL A 423 -5.52 21.23 1.09
CA VAL A 423 -5.97 21.46 2.47
C VAL A 423 -6.19 22.97 2.72
N THR A 424 -5.23 23.82 2.34
CA THR A 424 -5.31 25.28 2.49
C THR A 424 -6.48 25.86 1.71
N MET A 425 -6.70 25.41 0.48
CA MET A 425 -7.82 25.88 -0.35
C MET A 425 -9.17 25.44 0.22
N LEU A 426 -9.29 24.20 0.69
CA LEU A 426 -10.51 23.70 1.32
C LEU A 426 -10.79 24.42 2.63
N TYR A 427 -9.77 24.72 3.43
CA TYR A 427 -9.87 25.50 4.66
C TYR A 427 -10.38 26.95 4.38
N ARG A 428 -9.74 27.64 3.43
CA ARG A 428 -10.15 29.01 3.02
C ARG A 428 -11.57 29.07 2.48
N ARG A 429 -12.00 28.00 1.80
CA ARG A 429 -13.35 27.86 1.26
C ARG A 429 -14.35 27.31 2.29
N LYS A 430 -13.92 27.02 3.51
CA LYS A 430 -14.74 26.36 4.54
C LYS A 430 -15.48 25.14 4.01
N SER A 431 -14.82 24.33 3.20
CA SER A 431 -15.41 23.13 2.61
C SER A 431 -15.61 22.03 3.65
N ARG A 432 -16.77 21.38 3.60
CA ARG A 432 -17.04 20.21 4.46
C ARG A 432 -16.15 19.01 4.12
N MET A 433 -15.61 18.95 2.92
CA MET A 433 -14.70 17.86 2.50
C MET A 433 -13.32 17.94 3.14
N LEU A 434 -12.98 19.04 3.81
CA LEU A 434 -11.73 19.17 4.55
C LEU A 434 -11.64 18.16 5.70
N ALA A 435 -12.70 17.99 6.48
CA ALA A 435 -12.68 17.12 7.64
C ALA A 435 -12.41 15.63 7.30
N PRO A 436 -13.14 14.98 6.37
CA PRO A 436 -12.83 13.63 5.93
C PRO A 436 -11.46 13.51 5.26
N LEU A 437 -11.00 14.54 4.54
CA LEU A 437 -9.67 14.55 3.94
C LEU A 437 -8.58 14.53 5.03
N ILE A 438 -8.74 15.30 6.11
CA ILE A 438 -7.81 15.28 7.25
C ILE A 438 -7.73 13.88 7.87
N VAL A 439 -8.85 13.16 8.02
CA VAL A 439 -8.83 11.77 8.52
C VAL A 439 -7.87 10.92 7.67
N LEU A 440 -8.03 10.95 6.36
CA LEU A 440 -7.24 10.12 5.45
C LEU A 440 -5.74 10.51 5.47
N LEU A 441 -5.45 11.80 5.33
CA LEU A 441 -4.07 12.30 5.30
C LEU A 441 -3.32 12.11 6.62
N PHE A 442 -4.03 12.23 7.75
CA PHE A 442 -3.45 11.98 9.07
C PHE A 442 -3.16 10.48 9.28
N HIS A 443 -4.10 9.61 8.90
CA HIS A 443 -3.91 8.17 9.05
C HIS A 443 -2.75 7.65 8.20
N SER A 444 -2.58 8.17 6.98
CA SER A 444 -1.48 7.81 6.08
C SER A 444 -0.08 8.16 6.63
N ALA A 445 0.01 9.03 7.64
CA ALA A 445 1.29 9.32 8.30
C ALA A 445 1.77 8.15 9.18
N VAL A 446 0.85 7.31 9.64
CA VAL A 446 1.12 6.21 10.58
C VAL A 446 0.77 4.83 10.03
N ASP A 447 0.31 4.76 8.76
CA ASP A 447 -0.02 3.49 8.09
C ASP A 447 0.16 3.59 6.56
N PHE A 448 0.10 2.46 5.85
CA PHE A 448 0.33 2.36 4.40
C PHE A 448 -0.94 2.53 3.54
N ASP A 449 -1.86 3.43 3.94
CA ASP A 449 -3.07 3.69 3.15
C ASP A 449 -2.77 4.12 1.71
N MET A 450 -1.66 4.84 1.52
CA MET A 450 -1.23 5.35 0.21
C MET A 450 -0.82 4.25 -0.77
N SER A 451 -0.57 3.02 -0.29
CA SER A 451 -0.35 1.84 -1.14
C SER A 451 -1.64 1.34 -1.80
N TYR A 452 -2.81 1.79 -1.32
CA TYR A 452 -4.09 1.47 -1.96
C TYR A 452 -4.43 2.47 -3.06
N GLY A 453 -4.59 2.02 -4.29
CA GLY A 453 -5.01 2.89 -5.40
C GLY A 453 -6.35 3.59 -5.13
N MET A 454 -7.28 2.90 -4.48
CA MET A 454 -8.57 3.45 -4.05
C MET A 454 -8.41 4.64 -3.09
N PHE A 455 -7.40 4.66 -2.23
CA PHE A 455 -7.13 5.77 -1.33
C PHE A 455 -6.94 7.08 -2.11
N TRP A 456 -6.10 7.07 -3.14
CA TRP A 456 -5.84 8.25 -3.96
C TRP A 456 -7.06 8.69 -4.76
N VAL A 457 -7.83 7.72 -5.28
CA VAL A 457 -9.10 8.01 -5.95
C VAL A 457 -10.08 8.74 -5.01
N ILE A 458 -10.16 8.31 -3.75
CA ILE A 458 -10.97 8.96 -2.71
C ILE A 458 -10.44 10.36 -2.40
N VAL A 459 -9.14 10.50 -2.15
CA VAL A 459 -8.50 11.81 -1.86
C VAL A 459 -8.80 12.82 -2.98
N ILE A 460 -8.59 12.43 -4.24
CA ILE A 460 -8.85 13.29 -5.40
C ILE A 460 -10.34 13.61 -5.53
N THR A 461 -11.23 12.64 -5.24
CA THR A 461 -12.68 12.85 -5.27
C THR A 461 -13.14 13.85 -4.21
N LEU A 462 -12.69 13.69 -2.96
CA LEU A 462 -13.01 14.62 -1.88
C LEU A 462 -12.46 16.03 -2.15
N ALA A 463 -11.21 16.11 -2.67
CA ALA A 463 -10.62 17.37 -3.09
C ALA A 463 -11.45 18.03 -4.20
N GLY A 464 -11.79 17.29 -5.26
CA GLY A 464 -12.57 17.80 -6.38
C GLY A 464 -13.97 18.28 -5.96
N LEU A 465 -14.67 17.51 -5.12
CA LEU A 465 -15.97 17.90 -4.55
C LEU A 465 -15.85 19.17 -3.72
N GLY A 466 -14.87 19.23 -2.83
CA GLY A 466 -14.69 20.37 -1.93
C GLY A 466 -14.27 21.65 -2.66
N LEU A 467 -13.37 21.54 -3.63
CA LEU A 467 -12.93 22.67 -4.44
C LEU A 467 -14.04 23.22 -5.36
N SER A 468 -15.03 22.42 -5.70
CA SER A 468 -16.18 22.83 -6.54
C SER A 468 -17.35 23.44 -5.76
N GLU A 469 -17.33 23.44 -4.42
CA GLU A 469 -18.45 23.93 -3.60
C GLU A 469 -18.84 25.37 -3.88
N HIS A 470 -17.89 26.23 -4.24
CA HIS A 470 -18.11 27.66 -4.48
C HIS A 470 -18.21 28.05 -5.97
N LEU A 471 -18.16 27.08 -6.89
CA LEU A 471 -18.26 27.35 -8.33
C LEU A 471 -19.69 27.34 -8.87
N VAL A 472 -20.66 26.98 -8.05
CA VAL A 472 -22.06 26.82 -8.46
C VAL A 472 -22.90 27.85 -7.74
N GLU A 473 -23.54 28.75 -8.48
CA GLU A 473 -24.47 29.73 -7.96
C GLU A 473 -25.79 29.07 -7.41
N PRO A 474 -26.53 29.76 -6.52
CA PRO A 474 -27.77 29.24 -5.93
C PRO A 474 -28.84 28.85 -6.99
N ASP A 475 -28.83 29.47 -8.16
CA ASP A 475 -29.73 29.17 -9.29
C ASP A 475 -29.31 27.97 -10.13
N GLY A 476 -28.17 27.35 -9.82
CA GLY A 476 -27.70 26.15 -10.51
C GLY A 476 -26.91 26.40 -11.80
N THR A 477 -26.67 27.66 -12.16
CA THR A 477 -25.87 28.02 -13.32
C THR A 477 -24.39 28.16 -12.93
N ILE A 478 -23.50 27.61 -13.80
CA ILE A 478 -22.09 27.99 -13.73
C ILE A 478 -21.98 29.32 -14.44
N ARG A 479 -21.36 30.31 -13.78
CA ARG A 479 -20.92 31.50 -14.49
C ARG A 479 -20.02 31.09 -15.67
N LYS A 480 -20.62 31.08 -16.86
CA LYS A 480 -19.89 30.92 -18.11
C LYS A 480 -19.16 32.22 -18.43
N GLN A 481 -17.82 32.20 -18.34
CA GLN A 481 -17.01 32.85 -19.36
C GLN A 481 -15.52 32.58 -19.20
N LEU A 482 -14.93 32.01 -20.21
CA LEU A 482 -13.61 32.35 -20.69
C LEU A 482 -13.62 32.28 -22.20
N LYS A 483 -13.68 33.42 -22.85
CA LYS A 483 -13.37 33.54 -24.24
C LYS A 483 -11.97 34.13 -24.45
N GLN A 484 -11.17 33.34 -25.19
CA GLN A 484 -10.42 33.76 -26.32
C GLN A 484 -9.28 34.77 -26.09
N GLU A 485 -8.07 34.25 -25.76
CA GLU A 485 -6.83 34.93 -26.19
C GLU A 485 -5.61 34.00 -26.29
N TRP A 486 -5.73 32.70 -26.00
CA TRP A 486 -4.60 31.75 -26.04
C TRP A 486 -4.93 30.48 -26.86
N VAL A 487 -5.53 30.64 -28.07
CA VAL A 487 -6.11 29.48 -28.78
C VAL A 487 -5.04 28.51 -29.31
N ILE A 488 -3.92 29.01 -29.83
CA ILE A 488 -2.89 28.18 -30.47
C ILE A 488 -2.11 27.36 -29.42
N HIS A 489 -1.69 28.00 -28.32
CA HIS A 489 -0.94 27.30 -27.25
C HIS A 489 -1.78 26.28 -26.47
N LYS A 490 -3.10 26.49 -26.34
CA LYS A 490 -4.01 25.52 -25.68
C LYS A 490 -4.14 24.22 -26.46
N GLY A 491 -4.20 24.30 -27.80
CA GLY A 491 -4.27 23.11 -28.65
C GLY A 491 -3.08 22.18 -28.45
N VAL A 492 -1.87 22.76 -28.45
CA VAL A 492 -0.62 21.99 -28.21
C VAL A 492 -0.60 21.37 -26.85
N ILE A 493 -0.96 22.12 -25.79
CA ILE A 493 -0.97 21.58 -24.41
C ILE A 493 -1.99 20.44 -24.26
N TYR A 494 -3.22 20.62 -24.77
CA TYR A 494 -4.22 19.55 -24.74
C TYR A 494 -3.79 18.35 -25.56
N GLY A 495 -3.12 18.57 -26.72
CA GLY A 495 -2.56 17.50 -27.51
C GLY A 495 -1.50 16.68 -26.79
N LEU A 496 -0.56 17.35 -26.13
CA LEU A 496 0.49 16.70 -25.32
C LEU A 496 -0.10 15.91 -24.16
N ILE A 497 -1.04 16.48 -23.42
CA ILE A 497 -1.72 15.78 -22.30
C ILE A 497 -2.50 14.57 -22.82
N ALA A 498 -3.22 14.71 -23.93
CA ALA A 498 -3.95 13.60 -24.54
C ALA A 498 -2.99 12.50 -25.02
N ALA A 499 -1.90 12.86 -25.68
CA ALA A 499 -0.87 11.93 -26.14
C ALA A 499 -0.25 11.16 -24.95
N THR A 500 0.05 11.86 -23.84
CA THR A 500 0.59 11.23 -22.62
C THR A 500 -0.39 10.19 -22.03
N PHE A 501 -1.68 10.54 -21.94
CA PHE A 501 -2.68 9.60 -21.43
C PHE A 501 -2.90 8.41 -22.38
N ILE A 502 -2.91 8.63 -23.68
CA ILE A 502 -3.03 7.56 -24.67
C ILE A 502 -1.80 6.63 -24.60
N ALA A 503 -0.59 7.20 -24.54
CA ALA A 503 0.64 6.44 -24.41
C ALA A 503 0.64 5.60 -23.11
N GLY A 504 0.23 6.19 -21.97
CA GLY A 504 0.07 5.48 -20.70
C GLY A 504 -1.00 4.35 -20.78
N SER A 505 -2.11 4.59 -21.49
CA SER A 505 -3.13 3.57 -21.73
C SER A 505 -2.58 2.39 -22.53
N LEU A 506 -1.86 2.66 -23.61
CA LEU A 506 -1.23 1.62 -24.44
C LEU A 506 -0.17 0.83 -23.66
N LEU A 507 0.63 1.52 -22.83
CA LEU A 507 1.60 0.86 -21.97
C LEU A 507 0.92 -0.07 -20.97
N SER A 508 -0.15 0.40 -20.30
CA SER A 508 -0.95 -0.41 -19.37
C SER A 508 -1.58 -1.63 -20.05
N LEU A 509 -2.09 -1.47 -21.28
CA LEU A 509 -2.61 -2.58 -22.08
C LEU A 509 -1.53 -3.63 -22.42
N ARG A 510 -0.33 -3.16 -22.82
CA ARG A 510 0.80 -4.07 -23.09
C ARG A 510 1.19 -4.85 -21.86
N MET A 511 1.26 -4.20 -20.69
CA MET A 511 1.55 -4.85 -19.42
C MET A 511 0.45 -5.86 -19.04
N ALA A 512 -0.83 -5.52 -19.24
CA ALA A 512 -1.96 -6.41 -19.00
C ALA A 512 -1.91 -7.64 -19.88
N GLU A 513 -1.64 -7.46 -21.17
CA GLU A 513 -1.55 -8.57 -22.12
C GLU A 513 -0.32 -9.46 -21.84
N GLY A 514 0.83 -8.87 -21.50
CA GLY A 514 2.00 -9.59 -21.05
C GLY A 514 1.72 -10.45 -19.79
N LEU A 515 0.97 -9.89 -18.83
CA LEU A 515 0.52 -10.62 -17.63
C LEU A 515 -0.46 -11.75 -17.98
N ARG A 516 -1.39 -11.51 -18.90
CA ARG A 516 -2.35 -12.50 -19.36
C ARG A 516 -1.66 -13.71 -20.00
N LEU A 517 -0.67 -13.46 -20.86
CA LEU A 517 0.13 -14.51 -21.49
C LEU A 517 0.96 -15.30 -20.47
N TYR A 518 1.53 -14.64 -19.48
CA TYR A 518 2.19 -15.31 -18.36
C TYR A 518 1.22 -16.23 -17.61
N HIS A 519 0.05 -15.74 -17.22
CA HIS A 519 -0.96 -16.56 -16.55
C HIS A 519 -1.40 -17.74 -17.46
N ALA A 520 -1.59 -17.52 -18.75
CA ALA A 520 -1.94 -18.59 -19.70
C ALA A 520 -0.86 -19.67 -19.75
N SER A 521 0.42 -19.30 -19.61
CA SER A 521 1.54 -20.26 -19.57
C SER A 521 1.57 -21.10 -18.28
N CYS A 522 0.96 -20.60 -17.20
CA CYS A 522 0.95 -21.26 -15.88
C CYS A 522 -0.35 -22.01 -15.58
N SER A 523 -1.46 -21.64 -16.23
CA SER A 523 -2.81 -22.12 -15.87
C SER A 523 -3.13 -23.55 -16.30
N ARG A 524 -2.35 -24.15 -17.21
CA ARG A 524 -2.58 -25.49 -17.73
C ARG A 524 -1.37 -26.37 -17.45
N PRO A 525 -1.50 -27.38 -16.57
CA PRO A 525 -0.41 -28.32 -16.30
C PRO A 525 0.07 -29.05 -17.56
N ASP A 526 -0.86 -29.36 -18.47
CA ASP A 526 -0.65 -30.18 -19.65
C ASP A 526 -0.31 -29.38 -20.92
N ILE A 527 0.07 -28.09 -20.77
CA ILE A 527 0.45 -27.30 -21.94
C ILE A 527 1.76 -27.83 -22.54
N ASP A 528 1.79 -27.96 -23.86
CA ASP A 528 3.02 -28.30 -24.57
C ASP A 528 4.17 -27.38 -24.20
N PRO A 529 5.37 -27.92 -23.85
CA PRO A 529 6.53 -27.11 -23.46
C PRO A 529 6.92 -26.07 -24.52
N ALA A 530 6.77 -26.36 -25.81
CA ALA A 530 7.03 -25.42 -26.90
C ALA A 530 6.04 -24.24 -26.89
N ALA A 531 4.74 -24.55 -26.73
CA ALA A 531 3.69 -23.56 -26.62
C ALA A 531 3.86 -22.69 -25.37
N LYS A 532 4.18 -23.29 -24.23
CA LYS A 532 4.52 -22.57 -22.98
C LYS A 532 5.67 -21.59 -23.19
N LYS A 533 6.74 -22.05 -23.83
CA LYS A 533 7.92 -21.25 -24.12
C LYS A 533 7.58 -20.07 -25.06
N GLN A 534 6.69 -20.28 -26.04
CA GLN A 534 6.24 -19.21 -26.93
C GLN A 534 5.43 -18.15 -26.19
N LEU A 535 4.45 -18.55 -25.37
CA LEU A 535 3.68 -17.62 -24.54
C LEU A 535 4.55 -16.75 -23.63
N LEU A 536 5.61 -17.33 -23.03
CA LEU A 536 6.55 -16.59 -22.19
C LEU A 536 7.41 -15.60 -22.99
N LYS A 537 7.82 -15.96 -24.21
CA LYS A 537 8.52 -15.04 -25.11
C LYS A 537 7.63 -13.88 -25.53
N ASP A 538 6.38 -14.16 -25.90
CA ASP A 538 5.42 -13.14 -26.30
C ASP A 538 5.10 -12.20 -25.12
N SER A 539 4.99 -12.74 -23.89
CA SER A 539 4.87 -11.95 -22.66
C SER A 539 6.03 -10.98 -22.48
N LEU A 540 7.27 -11.46 -22.69
CA LEU A 540 8.48 -10.61 -22.58
C LEU A 540 8.64 -9.61 -23.73
N THR A 541 8.07 -9.88 -24.90
CA THR A 541 8.03 -8.92 -26.02
C THR A 541 7.12 -7.74 -25.70
N LEU A 542 6.03 -8.00 -24.98
CA LEU A 542 5.10 -6.97 -24.53
C LEU A 542 5.60 -6.20 -23.31
N ASP A 543 6.16 -6.92 -22.34
CA ASP A 543 6.74 -6.33 -21.13
C ASP A 543 8.11 -6.94 -20.81
N PRO A 544 9.20 -6.39 -21.36
CA PRO A 544 10.56 -6.89 -21.11
C PRO A 544 11.01 -6.85 -19.65
N SER A 545 10.37 -6.06 -18.82
CA SER A 545 10.70 -5.95 -17.39
C SER A 545 9.98 -6.95 -16.49
N ARG A 546 9.17 -7.87 -17.04
CA ARG A 546 8.43 -8.86 -16.27
C ARG A 546 9.33 -10.01 -15.83
N THR A 547 9.74 -9.97 -14.57
CA THR A 547 10.66 -10.93 -13.95
C THR A 547 10.11 -12.34 -13.93
N ASP A 548 8.82 -12.54 -13.59
CA ASP A 548 8.19 -13.84 -13.49
C ASP A 548 8.22 -14.62 -14.83
N SER A 549 7.88 -13.92 -15.93
CA SER A 549 7.94 -14.54 -17.28
C SER A 549 9.37 -14.91 -17.67
N ARG A 550 10.33 -14.08 -17.28
CA ARG A 550 11.75 -14.28 -17.57
C ARG A 550 12.32 -15.48 -16.82
N MET A 551 12.03 -15.57 -15.53
CA MET A 551 12.43 -16.73 -14.71
C MET A 551 11.82 -18.03 -15.22
N ALA A 552 10.51 -18.00 -15.53
CA ALA A 552 9.82 -19.16 -16.09
C ALA A 552 10.41 -19.59 -17.46
N LEU A 553 10.77 -18.62 -18.32
CA LEU A 553 11.41 -18.90 -19.60
C LEU A 553 12.84 -19.45 -19.44
N ALA A 554 13.60 -18.90 -18.49
CA ALA A 554 14.94 -19.38 -18.17
C ALA A 554 14.93 -20.84 -17.72
N ALA A 555 13.97 -21.22 -16.85
CA ALA A 555 13.79 -22.58 -16.36
C ALA A 555 13.49 -23.60 -17.48
N LEU A 556 12.93 -23.16 -18.62
CA LEU A 556 12.63 -23.98 -19.80
C LEU A 556 13.71 -23.90 -20.89
N SER A 557 14.80 -23.16 -20.65
CA SER A 557 15.84 -22.89 -21.66
C SER A 557 17.11 -23.69 -21.38
N PRO A 558 17.93 -23.97 -22.42
CA PRO A 558 19.28 -24.51 -22.21
C PRO A 558 20.11 -23.58 -21.31
N PRO A 559 21.11 -24.11 -20.58
CA PRO A 559 21.86 -23.37 -19.56
C PRO A 559 22.41 -22.02 -20.04
N ASP A 560 23.05 -21.96 -21.21
CA ASP A 560 23.61 -20.70 -21.75
C ASP A 560 22.53 -19.63 -21.99
N LYS A 561 21.39 -20.05 -22.55
CA LYS A 561 20.25 -19.14 -22.76
C LYS A 561 19.58 -18.75 -21.46
N ALA A 562 19.52 -19.66 -20.49
CA ALA A 562 18.98 -19.37 -19.16
C ALA A 562 19.84 -18.31 -18.46
N ILE A 563 21.16 -18.44 -18.47
CA ILE A 563 22.09 -17.44 -17.90
C ILE A 563 21.94 -16.10 -18.60
N ALA A 564 21.87 -16.06 -19.94
CA ALA A 564 21.65 -14.81 -20.67
C ALA A 564 20.33 -14.13 -20.30
N LEU A 565 19.23 -14.90 -20.17
CA LEU A 565 17.92 -14.39 -19.74
C LEU A 565 17.96 -13.87 -18.30
N LEU A 566 18.60 -14.58 -17.38
CA LEU A 566 18.70 -14.19 -15.98
C LEU A 566 19.57 -12.94 -15.80
N ASN A 567 20.68 -12.83 -16.50
CA ASN A 567 21.49 -11.60 -16.53
C ASN A 567 20.70 -10.39 -17.04
N GLN A 568 19.91 -10.54 -18.11
CA GLN A 568 18.99 -9.48 -18.55
C GLN A 568 17.95 -9.18 -17.49
N GLY A 569 17.45 -10.18 -16.74
CA GLY A 569 16.52 -10.00 -15.64
C GLY A 569 17.09 -9.12 -14.53
N ILE A 570 18.34 -9.37 -14.18
CA ILE A 570 19.06 -8.60 -13.17
C ILE A 570 19.20 -7.13 -13.57
N VAL A 571 19.28 -6.78 -14.84
CA VAL A 571 19.30 -5.37 -15.28
C VAL A 571 17.98 -4.67 -14.97
N TYR A 572 16.83 -5.35 -15.10
CA TYR A 572 15.52 -4.78 -14.80
C TYR A 572 15.15 -4.86 -13.31
N ASP A 573 15.76 -5.78 -12.59
CA ASP A 573 15.30 -6.21 -11.27
C ASP A 573 16.52 -6.78 -10.49
N ARG A 574 17.49 -5.92 -10.20
CA ARG A 574 18.84 -6.28 -9.73
C ARG A 574 18.88 -6.80 -8.28
N GLY A 575 17.99 -6.64 -7.28
CA GLY A 575 17.98 -7.15 -5.90
C GLY A 575 17.00 -8.30 -5.71
N ASN A 576 16.48 -8.86 -6.78
CA ASN A 576 15.69 -10.06 -6.69
C ASN A 576 16.56 -11.25 -6.26
N ASP A 577 16.51 -11.58 -4.99
CA ASP A 577 17.22 -12.71 -4.41
C ASP A 577 16.99 -14.01 -5.20
N LYS A 578 15.79 -14.19 -5.78
CA LYS A 578 15.46 -15.36 -6.59
C LYS A 578 16.11 -15.34 -7.97
N LEU A 579 16.26 -14.17 -8.60
CA LEU A 579 17.00 -14.06 -9.86
C LEU A 579 18.47 -14.43 -9.65
N TRP A 580 19.07 -13.91 -8.58
CA TRP A 580 20.44 -14.22 -8.23
C TRP A 580 20.64 -15.68 -7.86
N LEU A 581 19.69 -16.28 -7.11
CA LEU A 581 19.69 -17.72 -6.82
C LEU A 581 19.58 -18.54 -8.10
N ALA A 582 18.66 -18.20 -9.01
CA ALA A 582 18.47 -18.90 -10.27
C ALA A 582 19.70 -18.78 -11.19
N LEU A 583 20.34 -17.60 -11.24
CA LEU A 583 21.57 -17.38 -11.98
C LEU A 583 22.69 -18.22 -11.38
N GLY A 584 22.90 -18.15 -10.07
CA GLY A 584 23.94 -18.93 -9.38
C GLY A 584 23.73 -20.43 -9.53
N THR A 585 22.49 -20.92 -9.47
CA THR A 585 22.12 -22.31 -9.74
C THR A 585 22.48 -22.72 -11.18
N SER A 586 22.13 -21.88 -12.17
CA SER A 586 22.44 -22.16 -13.59
C SER A 586 23.95 -22.19 -13.84
N LEU A 587 24.71 -21.25 -13.24
CA LEU A 587 26.17 -21.21 -13.33
C LEU A 587 26.82 -22.41 -12.61
N ALA A 588 26.30 -22.82 -11.45
CA ALA A 588 26.77 -24.01 -10.74
C ALA A 588 26.55 -25.29 -11.55
N HIS A 589 25.43 -25.36 -12.27
CA HIS A 589 25.15 -26.47 -13.21
C HIS A 589 26.12 -26.49 -14.40
N GLN A 590 26.75 -25.38 -14.79
CA GLN A 590 27.81 -25.32 -15.78
C GLN A 590 29.21 -25.58 -15.20
N GLY A 591 29.37 -25.59 -13.90
CA GLY A 591 30.67 -25.68 -13.23
C GLY A 591 31.44 -24.36 -13.18
N SER A 592 30.75 -23.21 -13.35
CA SER A 592 31.38 -21.89 -13.30
C SER A 592 31.55 -21.41 -11.86
N MET A 593 32.73 -20.90 -11.52
CA MET A 593 33.00 -20.25 -10.23
C MET A 593 32.22 -18.95 -10.01
N ASP A 594 31.70 -18.31 -11.06
CA ASP A 594 30.84 -17.14 -10.94
C ASP A 594 29.56 -17.46 -10.19
N ALA A 595 29.16 -18.74 -10.11
CA ALA A 595 28.06 -19.20 -9.29
C ALA A 595 28.20 -18.78 -7.83
N VAL A 596 29.40 -18.82 -7.27
CA VAL A 596 29.70 -18.45 -5.87
C VAL A 596 29.33 -16.97 -5.63
N THR A 597 29.72 -16.10 -6.56
CA THR A 597 29.40 -14.66 -6.49
C THR A 597 27.90 -14.41 -6.59
N ALA A 598 27.21 -15.06 -7.53
CA ALA A 598 25.76 -14.91 -7.71
C ALA A 598 24.98 -15.44 -6.49
N LEU A 599 25.36 -16.61 -5.96
CA LEU A 599 24.72 -17.21 -4.78
C LEU A 599 24.97 -16.39 -3.51
N ARG A 600 26.18 -15.85 -3.32
CA ARG A 600 26.47 -14.91 -2.23
C ARG A 600 25.62 -13.65 -2.32
N GLN A 601 25.45 -13.10 -3.54
CA GLN A 601 24.59 -11.94 -3.73
C GLN A 601 23.14 -12.23 -3.33
N ALA A 602 22.61 -13.41 -3.63
CA ALA A 602 21.27 -13.81 -3.20
C ALA A 602 21.14 -13.78 -1.66
N THR A 603 22.14 -14.30 -0.91
CA THR A 603 22.09 -14.27 0.56
C THR A 603 22.21 -12.86 1.15
N ILE A 604 22.98 -11.96 0.51
CA ILE A 604 23.08 -10.55 0.91
C ILE A 604 21.73 -9.85 0.76
N LEU A 605 20.97 -10.19 -0.29
CA LEU A 605 19.68 -9.55 -0.59
C LEU A 605 18.55 -10.02 0.32
N ASN A 606 18.67 -11.21 0.91
CA ASN A 606 17.64 -11.74 1.83
C ASN A 606 18.29 -12.63 2.91
N PRO A 607 19.09 -12.03 3.81
CA PRO A 607 19.91 -12.77 4.77
C PRO A 607 19.09 -13.61 5.76
N TYR A 608 17.85 -13.20 6.09
CA TYR A 608 16.98 -13.88 7.03
C TYR A 608 15.98 -14.86 6.38
N ASN A 609 16.26 -15.33 5.16
CA ASN A 609 15.48 -16.37 4.51
C ASN A 609 16.21 -17.73 4.67
N ARG A 610 15.74 -18.54 5.64
CA ARG A 610 16.35 -19.83 5.95
C ARG A 610 16.35 -20.83 4.78
N SER A 611 15.32 -20.82 3.94
CA SER A 611 15.26 -21.67 2.75
C SER A 611 16.33 -21.26 1.75
N LEU A 612 16.40 -19.95 1.44
CA LEU A 612 17.43 -19.40 0.54
C LEU A 612 18.85 -19.72 1.01
N GLN A 613 19.14 -19.53 2.32
CA GLN A 613 20.44 -19.86 2.91
C GLN A 613 20.78 -21.34 2.71
N THR A 614 19.82 -22.22 2.93
CA THR A 614 19.98 -23.67 2.76
C THR A 614 20.19 -24.04 1.29
N ASP A 615 19.36 -23.48 0.38
CA ASP A 615 19.46 -23.73 -1.06
C ASP A 615 20.81 -23.28 -1.61
N VAL A 616 21.33 -22.14 -1.18
CA VAL A 616 22.65 -21.62 -1.56
C VAL A 616 23.74 -22.57 -1.15
N LEU A 617 23.77 -23.04 0.10
CA LEU A 617 24.75 -24.01 0.56
C LEU A 617 24.70 -25.32 -0.24
N HIS A 618 23.48 -25.77 -0.55
CA HIS A 618 23.27 -26.95 -1.37
C HIS A 618 23.84 -26.78 -2.78
N GLN A 619 23.58 -25.64 -3.44
CA GLN A 619 24.06 -25.37 -4.80
C GLN A 619 25.59 -25.25 -4.85
N ILE A 620 26.21 -24.62 -3.84
CA ILE A 620 27.69 -24.56 -3.76
C ILE A 620 28.30 -25.92 -3.50
N TYR A 621 27.65 -26.76 -2.69
CA TYR A 621 28.08 -28.15 -2.48
C TYR A 621 28.05 -28.94 -3.79
N LEU A 622 26.97 -28.83 -4.57
CA LEU A 622 26.86 -29.47 -5.88
C LEU A 622 27.93 -28.96 -6.86
N LEU A 623 28.19 -27.66 -6.86
CA LEU A 623 29.30 -27.05 -7.65
C LEU A 623 30.64 -27.67 -7.27
N ALA A 624 30.96 -27.71 -5.97
CA ALA A 624 32.22 -28.26 -5.50
C ALA A 624 32.42 -29.75 -5.88
N LEU A 625 31.34 -30.56 -5.78
CA LEU A 625 31.36 -31.96 -6.24
C LEU A 625 31.57 -32.08 -7.75
N ARG A 626 30.90 -31.21 -8.55
CA ARG A 626 31.06 -31.20 -10.02
C ARG A 626 32.49 -30.85 -10.43
N LEU A 627 33.05 -29.77 -9.89
CA LEU A 627 34.41 -29.35 -10.16
C LEU A 627 35.41 -30.44 -9.78
N ARG A 628 35.17 -31.11 -8.65
CA ARG A 628 35.99 -32.27 -8.24
C ARG A 628 35.89 -33.44 -9.22
N SER A 629 34.68 -33.76 -9.72
CA SER A 629 34.53 -34.83 -10.72
C SER A 629 35.19 -34.51 -12.05
N GLN A 630 35.35 -33.23 -12.37
CA GLN A 630 36.07 -32.71 -13.53
C GLN A 630 37.58 -32.56 -13.28
N GLN A 631 38.09 -32.98 -12.11
CA GLN A 631 39.49 -32.86 -11.67
C GLN A 631 39.98 -31.42 -11.46
N HIS A 632 39.08 -30.44 -11.37
CA HIS A 632 39.35 -29.02 -11.03
C HIS A 632 39.46 -28.87 -9.51
N TYR A 633 40.42 -29.49 -8.87
CA TYR A 633 40.51 -29.62 -7.41
C TYR A 633 40.69 -28.29 -6.67
N GLU A 634 41.47 -27.35 -7.20
CA GLU A 634 41.65 -26.02 -6.58
C GLU A 634 40.39 -25.17 -6.65
N GLU A 635 39.68 -25.21 -7.78
CA GLU A 635 38.39 -24.52 -7.91
C GLU A 635 37.32 -25.16 -7.01
N ALA A 636 37.28 -26.48 -6.92
CA ALA A 636 36.39 -27.22 -6.02
C ALA A 636 36.63 -26.84 -4.54
N ARG A 637 37.92 -26.73 -4.15
CA ARG A 637 38.34 -26.26 -2.83
C ARG A 637 37.91 -24.81 -2.59
N GLY A 638 38.14 -23.93 -3.56
CA GLY A 638 37.77 -22.53 -3.51
C GLY A 638 36.24 -22.33 -3.34
N ALA A 639 35.44 -23.08 -4.12
CA ALA A 639 33.97 -23.08 -3.99
C ALA A 639 33.56 -23.60 -2.61
N ALA A 640 34.13 -24.70 -2.14
CA ALA A 640 33.81 -25.29 -0.84
C ALA A 640 34.16 -24.35 0.33
N LEU A 641 35.33 -23.68 0.26
CA LEU A 641 35.73 -22.70 1.27
C LEU A 641 34.75 -21.50 1.32
N ALA A 642 34.35 -20.98 0.16
CA ALA A 642 33.39 -19.91 0.08
C ALA A 642 32.01 -20.33 0.65
N GLY A 643 31.58 -21.56 0.37
CA GLY A 643 30.35 -22.12 0.92
C GLY A 643 30.41 -22.32 2.43
N TYR A 644 31.57 -22.79 2.95
CA TYR A 644 31.81 -22.93 4.38
C TYR A 644 31.76 -21.57 5.10
N GLN A 645 32.34 -20.52 4.52
CA GLN A 645 32.23 -19.16 5.05
C GLN A 645 30.77 -18.68 5.10
N MET A 646 29.97 -18.95 4.06
CA MET A 646 28.54 -18.62 4.07
C MET A 646 27.77 -19.41 5.14
N TYR A 647 28.14 -20.66 5.39
CA TYR A 647 27.57 -21.45 6.49
C TYR A 647 27.90 -20.83 7.86
N GLU A 648 29.15 -20.39 8.08
CA GLU A 648 29.52 -19.71 9.32
C GLU A 648 28.78 -18.40 9.50
N ASP A 649 28.58 -17.61 8.43
CA ASP A 649 27.80 -16.38 8.45
C ASP A 649 26.34 -16.66 8.81
N TYR A 650 25.73 -17.70 8.23
CA TYR A 650 24.37 -18.13 8.57
C TYR A 650 24.28 -18.60 10.04
N SER A 651 25.25 -19.37 10.51
CA SER A 651 25.32 -19.82 11.90
C SER A 651 25.40 -18.64 12.86
N ARG A 652 26.28 -17.67 12.59
CA ARG A 652 26.43 -16.45 13.37
C ARG A 652 25.13 -15.67 13.45
N LEU A 653 24.48 -15.41 12.32
CA LEU A 653 23.18 -14.72 12.27
C LEU A 653 22.11 -15.45 13.08
N SER A 654 22.05 -16.79 12.97
CA SER A 654 21.09 -17.60 13.75
C SER A 654 21.30 -17.49 15.26
N GLU A 655 22.58 -17.47 15.71
CA GLU A 655 22.93 -17.30 17.12
C GLU A 655 22.67 -15.87 17.61
N GLU A 656 22.94 -14.85 16.82
CA GLU A 656 22.66 -13.45 17.14
C GLU A 656 21.15 -13.25 17.39
N ILE A 657 20.29 -13.79 16.52
CA ILE A 657 18.83 -13.70 16.68
C ILE A 657 18.38 -14.43 17.96
N LYS A 658 18.92 -15.60 18.27
CA LYS A 658 18.58 -16.32 19.53
C LYS A 658 18.98 -15.54 20.78
N ARG A 659 20.10 -14.81 20.76
CA ARG A 659 20.63 -14.07 21.91
C ARG A 659 19.99 -12.69 22.10
N SER A 660 19.31 -12.17 21.09
CA SER A 660 18.74 -10.83 21.11
C SER A 660 17.22 -10.86 21.20
N PRO A 661 16.63 -10.90 22.41
CA PRO A 661 15.17 -10.96 22.59
C PRO A 661 14.46 -9.71 22.05
N MET A 662 15.19 -8.61 21.83
CA MET A 662 14.66 -7.37 21.25
C MET A 662 14.51 -7.42 19.72
N LEU A 663 15.06 -8.43 19.05
CA LEU A 663 14.92 -8.62 17.61
C LEU A 663 13.68 -9.51 17.36
N HIS A 664 12.66 -8.95 16.76
CA HIS A 664 11.47 -9.70 16.37
C HIS A 664 11.84 -10.77 15.34
N ASN A 665 11.64 -12.04 15.71
CA ASN A 665 11.87 -13.18 14.81
C ASN A 665 10.54 -13.71 14.26
N ASP A 666 9.79 -12.85 13.56
CA ASP A 666 8.46 -13.19 13.04
C ASP A 666 8.51 -14.24 11.92
N ARG A 667 9.68 -14.41 11.29
CA ARG A 667 9.90 -15.40 10.22
C ARG A 667 10.37 -16.77 10.74
N GLY A 668 10.59 -16.93 12.03
CA GLY A 668 11.13 -18.16 12.59
C GLY A 668 12.52 -18.51 12.02
N PHE A 669 13.38 -17.50 11.85
CA PHE A 669 14.73 -17.70 11.31
C PHE A 669 15.57 -18.50 12.28
N THR A 670 16.05 -19.65 11.82
CA THR A 670 16.89 -20.59 12.57
C THR A 670 17.72 -21.39 11.58
N MET A 671 18.85 -21.92 12.03
CA MET A 671 19.64 -22.87 11.25
C MET A 671 18.81 -24.12 10.92
N THR A 672 18.85 -24.58 9.67
CA THR A 672 18.21 -25.82 9.25
C THR A 672 19.16 -27.00 9.37
N LYS A 673 18.62 -28.20 9.67
CA LYS A 673 19.45 -29.43 9.72
C LYS A 673 20.18 -29.70 8.41
N GLU A 674 19.57 -29.39 7.28
CA GLU A 674 20.19 -29.57 5.97
C GLU A 674 21.37 -28.60 5.79
N ALA A 675 21.23 -27.35 6.19
CA ALA A 675 22.32 -26.35 6.14
C ALA A 675 23.51 -26.80 7.02
N GLU A 676 23.25 -27.38 8.22
CA GLU A 676 24.29 -27.94 9.07
C GLU A 676 25.05 -29.09 8.39
N ILE A 677 24.33 -29.99 7.73
CA ILE A 677 24.92 -31.12 6.99
C ILE A 677 25.78 -30.58 5.84
N ARG A 678 25.23 -29.67 5.01
CA ARG A 678 25.96 -29.09 3.88
C ARG A 678 27.16 -28.27 4.31
N GLY A 679 27.03 -27.50 5.40
CA GLY A 679 28.17 -26.76 5.98
C GLY A 679 29.35 -27.67 6.38
N ARG A 680 29.05 -28.79 7.06
CA ARG A 680 30.05 -29.79 7.42
C ARG A 680 30.71 -30.46 6.19
N GLU A 681 29.90 -30.85 5.21
CA GLU A 681 30.38 -31.44 3.96
C GLU A 681 31.28 -30.46 3.19
N LEU A 682 30.91 -29.18 3.09
CA LEU A 682 31.72 -28.12 2.50
C LEU A 682 33.04 -27.93 3.26
N GLY A 683 33.03 -27.95 4.59
CA GLY A 683 34.21 -27.88 5.42
C GLY A 683 35.15 -29.06 5.17
N LEU A 684 34.63 -30.29 5.04
CA LEU A 684 35.43 -31.46 4.69
C LEU A 684 36.10 -31.30 3.34
N ILE A 685 35.41 -30.84 2.31
CA ILE A 685 36.01 -30.59 0.98
C ILE A 685 37.07 -29.49 1.06
N ALA A 686 36.79 -28.39 1.76
CA ALA A 686 37.70 -27.26 1.86
C ALA A 686 39.03 -27.59 2.58
N PHE A 687 38.97 -28.39 3.65
CA PHE A 687 40.11 -28.57 4.57
C PHE A 687 40.77 -29.98 4.56
N HIS A 688 40.01 -31.05 4.26
CA HIS A 688 40.52 -32.41 4.36
C HIS A 688 40.81 -33.11 3.02
N TYR A 689 40.05 -32.82 1.96
CA TYR A 689 40.20 -33.52 0.68
C TYR A 689 41.27 -32.93 -0.28
N ALA A 690 41.82 -31.76 0.05
CA ALA A 690 42.97 -31.23 -0.69
C ALA A 690 44.28 -32.01 -0.49
N SER A 691 44.37 -32.85 0.55
CA SER A 691 45.61 -33.52 0.99
C SER A 691 45.88 -34.85 0.34
N ALA A 692 44.99 -35.41 -0.49
CA ALA A 692 45.20 -36.75 -1.09
C ALA A 692 46.21 -36.75 -2.27
N HIS A 693 46.54 -35.61 -2.88
CA HIS A 693 47.49 -35.51 -4.01
C HIS A 693 48.67 -34.56 -3.77
N ASN A 694 48.69 -33.75 -2.72
CA ASN A 694 49.86 -32.96 -2.35
C ASN A 694 50.01 -33.01 -0.82
N ARG A 695 51.16 -33.41 -0.30
CA ARG A 695 51.51 -33.39 1.13
C ARG A 695 51.66 -31.93 1.60
N TYR A 696 50.57 -31.17 1.57
CA TYR A 696 50.52 -29.83 2.13
C TYR A 696 49.74 -29.88 3.44
N TYR A 697 50.48 -29.77 4.53
CA TYR A 697 49.85 -29.55 5.86
C TYR A 697 49.29 -28.10 5.89
N PRO A 698 48.02 -27.89 6.25
CA PRO A 698 47.52 -26.55 6.42
C PRO A 698 48.31 -25.80 7.51
N PRO A 699 48.49 -24.47 7.41
CA PRO A 699 49.11 -23.65 8.45
C PRO A 699 48.42 -23.88 9.81
N LYS A 700 49.19 -23.78 10.92
CA LYS A 700 48.66 -24.00 12.27
C LYS A 700 47.35 -23.26 12.59
N ALA A 701 47.13 -22.12 11.98
CA ALA A 701 45.88 -21.31 12.13
C ALA A 701 44.63 -22.01 11.54
N GLU A 702 44.76 -22.74 10.41
CA GLU A 702 43.65 -23.47 9.78
C GLU A 702 43.34 -24.78 10.49
N ARG A 703 44.33 -25.40 11.13
CA ARG A 703 44.14 -26.60 11.98
C ARG A 703 43.31 -26.26 13.22
N ASN A 704 43.57 -25.11 13.83
CA ASN A 704 42.80 -24.64 14.99
C ASN A 704 41.33 -24.32 14.66
N ALA A 705 41.01 -23.90 13.41
CA ALA A 705 39.65 -23.68 12.97
C ALA A 705 38.88 -24.99 12.81
N CYS A 706 39.49 -26.05 12.26
CA CYS A 706 38.88 -27.38 12.17
C CYS A 706 38.70 -28.06 13.54
N ASP A 707 39.73 -27.97 14.41
CA ASP A 707 39.68 -28.52 15.76
C ASP A 707 38.67 -27.76 16.63
N ASN A 708 38.53 -26.45 16.45
CA ASN A 708 37.50 -25.67 17.13
C ASN A 708 36.09 -25.98 16.60
N ALA A 709 35.90 -26.23 15.31
CA ALA A 709 34.66 -26.67 14.73
C ALA A 709 34.22 -28.05 15.25
N SER A 710 35.18 -28.98 15.41
CA SER A 710 34.93 -30.31 15.97
C SER A 710 34.77 -30.31 17.51
N ARG A 711 35.42 -29.38 18.22
CA ARG A 711 35.31 -29.24 19.69
C ARG A 711 34.13 -28.41 20.15
N SER A 712 33.64 -27.47 19.33
CA SER A 712 32.42 -26.68 19.68
C SER A 712 31.16 -27.53 19.71
N THR A 713 31.15 -28.74 19.18
CA THR A 713 30.06 -29.69 19.24
C THR A 713 30.10 -30.65 20.42
N SER A 714 31.27 -30.76 21.15
CA SER A 714 31.43 -31.72 22.24
C SER A 714 31.57 -31.13 23.67
N HIS A 715 31.75 -29.81 23.83
CA HIS A 715 31.96 -29.19 25.12
C HIS A 715 31.21 -27.85 25.26
N ARG A 716 29.89 -27.92 25.49
CA ARG A 716 29.14 -26.88 26.18
C ARG A 716 28.05 -27.48 27.05
N SER A 717 28.47 -28.29 27.99
CA SER A 717 27.76 -28.45 29.26
C SER A 717 28.83 -28.28 30.34
N ALA A 718 29.08 -27.09 30.80
CA ALA A 718 29.54 -26.65 32.10
C ALA A 718 30.29 -25.32 32.06
N ASN A 719 29.79 -24.47 32.90
CA ASN A 719 30.41 -23.33 33.58
C ASN A 719 30.24 -21.93 33.02
N SER A 720 29.35 -21.28 33.73
CA SER A 720 29.20 -19.87 34.02
C SER A 720 30.47 -19.19 34.53
N GLY A 721 30.61 -17.91 34.18
CA GLY A 721 31.36 -16.98 35.01
C GLY A 721 32.10 -15.87 34.25
N LEU A 722 31.55 -14.66 34.31
CA LEU A 722 32.19 -13.33 34.45
C LEU A 722 33.37 -12.96 33.52
N THR A 723 33.24 -11.97 32.68
CA THR A 723 33.57 -10.56 32.91
C THR A 723 33.48 -9.75 31.63
N ALA A 724 32.98 -8.53 31.76
CA ALA A 724 32.88 -7.53 30.72
C ALA A 724 34.26 -6.94 30.40
N SER A 725 34.59 -6.75 29.12
CA SER A 725 35.46 -5.67 28.68
C SER A 725 35.08 -5.19 27.29
N SER A 726 34.81 -3.90 27.24
CA SER A 726 34.57 -3.10 26.07
C SER A 726 35.76 -3.07 25.12
N HIS A 727 35.55 -3.38 23.86
CA HIS A 727 36.34 -2.78 22.78
C HIS A 727 35.47 -2.55 21.55
N GLN A 728 35.24 -1.27 21.27
CA GLN A 728 34.77 -0.77 19.98
C GLN A 728 35.81 -1.12 18.91
N SER A 729 35.40 -1.86 17.90
CA SER A 729 36.06 -1.85 16.62
C SER A 729 35.04 -1.49 15.54
N ALA A 730 35.07 -0.23 15.13
CA ALA A 730 34.35 0.26 13.97
C ALA A 730 34.96 -0.36 12.72
N SER A 731 34.28 -1.36 12.14
CA SER A 731 34.61 -1.83 10.80
C SER A 731 33.91 -0.93 9.77
N ASN A 732 34.71 -0.15 9.06
CA ASN A 732 34.31 0.65 7.91
C ASN A 732 33.74 -0.25 6.80
N PHE A 733 32.42 -0.38 6.72
CA PHE A 733 31.75 -0.91 5.54
C PHE A 733 31.65 0.22 4.51
N ARG A 734 32.50 0.21 3.50
CA ARG A 734 32.28 0.97 2.26
C ARG A 734 31.14 0.31 1.51
N LEU A 735 29.99 0.96 1.52
CA LEU A 735 28.87 0.65 0.63
C LEU A 735 29.30 0.91 -0.83
N LEU A 736 29.37 -0.14 -1.63
CA LEU A 736 29.37 -0.02 -3.08
C LEU A 736 27.99 0.51 -3.53
N PRO A 737 27.91 1.31 -4.60
CA PRO A 737 26.66 1.93 -5.03
C PRO A 737 25.65 0.85 -5.41
N PHE A 738 24.56 0.82 -4.67
CA PHE A 738 23.43 -0.07 -4.90
C PHE A 738 22.67 0.32 -6.16
N SER A 739 22.45 -0.67 -6.98
CA SER A 739 21.40 -0.65 -7.98
C SER A 739 20.74 -2.02 -8.01
N ALA A 740 19.54 -2.09 -7.50
CA ALA A 740 18.42 -2.94 -7.82
C ALA A 740 17.85 -4.08 -7.03
N ILE A 741 16.53 -4.40 -7.04
CA ILE A 741 15.85 -5.65 -7.33
C ILE A 741 14.45 -5.96 -6.84
N HIS A 742 13.67 -6.75 -7.54
CA HIS A 742 12.30 -7.21 -7.26
C HIS A 742 12.10 -8.73 -7.18
N SER A 743 11.12 -9.19 -6.43
CA SER A 743 10.04 -10.06 -6.85
C SER A 743 9.04 -10.47 -5.74
N ARG A 744 7.86 -10.93 -6.16
CA ARG A 744 6.60 -11.18 -5.48
C ARG A 744 6.53 -12.48 -4.71
N PHE A 745 5.77 -12.43 -3.59
CA PHE A 745 5.09 -13.62 -3.03
C PHE A 745 3.60 -13.33 -2.80
N PRO A 746 2.73 -14.34 -2.85
CA PRO A 746 1.38 -14.20 -2.32
C PRO A 746 1.51 -13.92 -0.81
N ILE A 747 0.97 -12.79 -0.39
CA ILE A 747 0.88 -12.44 1.02
C ILE A 747 -0.15 -13.41 1.63
N THR A 748 0.32 -14.46 2.26
CA THR A 748 -0.41 -15.08 3.33
C THR A 748 -0.36 -14.11 4.49
N PHE A 749 -1.46 -13.39 4.72
CA PHE A 749 -1.61 -12.60 5.92
C PHE A 749 -1.62 -13.54 7.13
N LEU A 750 -0.57 -13.51 7.92
CA LEU A 750 -0.57 -13.84 9.31
C LEU A 750 -0.41 -12.56 10.13
#